data_7bed4fc1d59be90522a0675353e9243a
#
_entry.id   7bed4fc1d59be90522a0675353e9243a
#
_cell.length_a   1.000
_cell.length_b   1.000
_cell.length_c   1.000
_cell.angle_alpha   90.00
_cell.angle_beta   90.00
_cell.angle_gamma   90.00
#
_symmetry.space_group_name_H-M   'P 1'
#
loop_
_entity.id
_entity.type
_entity.pdbx_description
1 polymer ?
#
loop_
_entity_poly.entity_id
_entity_poly.type
_entity_poly.pdbx_seq_one_letter_code
_entity_poly.pdbx_strand_id
1 'polypeptide(L)'
;MNWPSNLLNLIISSVLYRGCISADLITRESSMRDGDLLISGGGNFALGFFGPGNPSHRYLGLWYNTIPEKTVVWVANRDNPIKDTSGRLGIDNLGNLILYDTKRSISVWGSNLSISSAASDCLAQLLDSGNLVLFQDSKKSSILWQSFDHPTDTLLPSMKLGLNRTSGLNRILTSWKSPDDPGMGTTYFMINPRGFPQLTLYKNHVLLSRASPSNGVRFIPAHSSWSNFSFRIDADEVVLVSNTSNSSILVREVVQESGIVQLFIWVENKSEWINFLTRPDDQCDFYGHCGANGNCNSDSTDQNECKCLPGFTPKSPNNWSMKDSSGGCVRKNPELVCRNGEGFAKVANAKVPDASVASFYMNITLRECESECLRNCSCTAYADADFTSGGSGCLMWYGDLMDTRVFSGRGRDLYVRVDAHVLAEFQKKGFLSRRKVLATLIMLVTAAAIISLAVSIVLVKKKRKGSAVGKELDGTIKDQVLPLFDISTIRAATDNFASTNKLGQGGFGPVYNGCLPSEQEVAVKRLSKSSGQGSQEFKNEVMLIAKLQHRNLVRLLGCCISRDERMLIYEYLPNKSLDCFIFNEANRTTLDWDQRFKIILGIARGVLYLHQDSRLKIIHRDLKASNVLLDSAMNPKISDFGMAKMFGEDQIQANTNRVVGTYGYMSPEYAMQGLYSIKSDVFSFGVLLLEIVSGKRNTDFYNDSASLNLIAHVWNLWKEGKDSDIVDPLMAQPYNSGQVLRSIQIGLLCLQEHAADRPTMMDIVLMLGNKAVLASPTKPAFVCNRSGNILDLPQIAGASENEVTITDLEGR
;
A
#
# COMPACT_ATOMS: atom_id res chain seq x y z
N MET A 1 -26.40 -18.47 69.69
CA MET A 1 -25.11 -18.78 69.09
C MET A 1 -25.12 -18.37 67.64
N ASN A 2 -24.63 -17.15 67.40
CA ASN A 2 -24.53 -16.61 66.02
C ASN A 2 -23.15 -16.97 65.47
N TRP A 3 -23.11 -17.81 64.47
CA TRP A 3 -21.89 -18.01 63.69
C TRP A 3 -21.72 -16.91 62.67
N PRO A 4 -20.55 -16.33 62.49
CA PRO A 4 -20.36 -15.21 61.64
C PRO A 4 -20.42 -15.66 60.17
N SER A 5 -21.31 -15.04 59.40
CA SER A 5 -21.53 -15.19 57.96
C SER A 5 -20.28 -14.90 57.10
N ASN A 6 -19.18 -14.46 57.66
CA ASN A 6 -17.93 -14.17 56.95
C ASN A 6 -17.07 -15.38 56.65
N LEU A 7 -17.24 -16.54 57.33
CA LEU A 7 -16.49 -17.75 57.03
C LEU A 7 -17.08 -18.53 55.84
N LEU A 8 -18.38 -18.42 55.62
CA LEU A 8 -19.04 -19.04 54.48
C LEU A 8 -18.70 -18.32 53.15
N ASN A 9 -18.58 -16.98 53.19
CA ASN A 9 -18.12 -16.22 52.02
C ASN A 9 -16.65 -16.39 51.69
N LEU A 10 -15.78 -16.68 52.67
CA LEU A 10 -14.38 -17.00 52.43
C LEU A 10 -14.17 -18.41 51.82
N ILE A 11 -15.01 -19.38 52.26
CA ILE A 11 -14.97 -20.74 51.67
C ILE A 11 -15.58 -20.74 50.26
N ILE A 12 -16.65 -20.03 50.00
CA ILE A 12 -17.24 -19.89 48.68
C ILE A 12 -16.30 -19.09 47.76
N SER A 13 -15.60 -18.06 48.25
CA SER A 13 -14.62 -17.32 47.51
C SER A 13 -13.36 -18.14 47.17
N SER A 14 -12.93 -19.03 48.09
CA SER A 14 -11.77 -19.92 47.84
C SER A 14 -12.08 -21.13 46.92
N VAL A 15 -13.35 -21.50 46.80
CA VAL A 15 -13.78 -22.56 45.85
C VAL A 15 -14.00 -22.00 44.44
N LEU A 16 -14.29 -20.69 44.31
CA LEU A 16 -14.46 -20.01 43.02
C LEU A 16 -13.14 -19.46 42.43
N TYR A 17 -12.05 -19.40 43.22
CA TYR A 17 -10.69 -19.13 42.77
C TYR A 17 -9.87 -20.39 42.56
N ARG A 18 -10.44 -21.43 42.00
CA ARG A 18 -9.63 -22.30 41.13
C ARG A 18 -9.46 -21.54 39.85
N GLY A 19 -8.51 -20.61 39.84
CA GLY A 19 -7.95 -20.06 38.65
C GLY A 19 -7.57 -21.24 37.76
N CYS A 20 -8.21 -21.36 36.61
CA CYS A 20 -7.70 -22.16 35.51
C CYS A 20 -6.31 -21.57 35.22
N ILE A 21 -5.26 -22.14 35.84
CA ILE A 21 -3.91 -21.99 35.34
C ILE A 21 -3.99 -22.73 34.00
N SER A 22 -4.14 -21.98 32.94
CA SER A 22 -4.11 -22.46 31.59
C SER A 22 -2.74 -23.12 31.40
N ALA A 23 -2.71 -24.43 31.44
CA ALA A 23 -1.49 -25.17 31.18
C ALA A 23 -1.23 -25.05 29.67
N ASP A 24 -0.06 -24.53 29.28
CA ASP A 24 0.43 -24.54 27.89
C ASP A 24 1.23 -25.79 27.55
N LEU A 25 1.29 -26.78 28.51
CA LEU A 25 2.16 -27.92 28.50
C LEU A 25 1.37 -29.24 28.67
N ILE A 26 1.75 -30.26 27.89
CA ILE A 26 1.40 -31.66 28.09
C ILE A 26 2.67 -32.41 28.45
N THR A 27 2.65 -33.08 29.59
CA THR A 27 3.73 -33.95 30.05
C THR A 27 3.30 -35.40 29.93
N ARG A 28 4.20 -36.34 30.20
CA ARG A 28 3.89 -37.77 30.23
C ARG A 28 2.84 -38.16 31.27
N GLU A 29 2.79 -37.43 32.39
CA GLU A 29 1.84 -37.64 33.48
C GLU A 29 0.51 -36.93 33.28
N SER A 30 0.52 -35.85 32.42
CA SER A 30 -0.67 -35.07 32.13
C SER A 30 -1.20 -35.40 30.73
N SER A 31 -2.50 -35.49 30.58
CA SER A 31 -3.15 -35.69 29.28
C SER A 31 -4.39 -34.82 29.17
N MET A 32 -4.70 -34.36 27.97
CA MET A 32 -5.85 -33.54 27.65
C MET A 32 -7.01 -34.41 27.16
N ARG A 33 -8.21 -34.24 27.69
CA ARG A 33 -9.45 -34.94 27.30
C ARG A 33 -10.34 -34.01 26.46
N ASP A 34 -11.35 -34.58 25.82
CA ASP A 34 -12.39 -33.76 25.17
C ASP A 34 -13.10 -32.90 26.22
N GLY A 35 -13.15 -31.60 25.99
CA GLY A 35 -13.61 -30.58 26.93
C GLY A 35 -12.49 -29.77 27.59
N ASP A 36 -11.26 -30.27 27.61
CA ASP A 36 -10.10 -29.55 28.09
C ASP A 36 -9.54 -28.65 27.00
N LEU A 37 -8.89 -27.54 27.40
CA LEU A 37 -8.18 -26.62 26.52
C LEU A 37 -6.74 -26.45 26.96
N LEU A 38 -5.82 -26.53 26.01
CA LEU A 38 -4.44 -26.12 26.17
C LEU A 38 -4.30 -24.73 25.54
N ILE A 39 -3.92 -23.70 26.32
CA ILE A 39 -3.83 -22.33 25.87
C ILE A 39 -2.36 -21.89 25.86
N SER A 40 -1.89 -21.26 24.79
CA SER A 40 -0.52 -20.72 24.70
C SER A 40 -0.22 -19.71 25.81
N GLY A 41 1.04 -19.56 26.20
CA GLY A 41 1.45 -18.73 27.35
C GLY A 41 0.97 -17.29 27.28
N GLY A 42 0.93 -16.66 26.09
CA GLY A 42 0.38 -15.33 25.84
C GLY A 42 -1.13 -15.30 25.56
N GLY A 43 -1.81 -16.46 25.61
CA GLY A 43 -3.26 -16.54 25.41
C GLY A 43 -3.73 -16.41 23.95
N ASN A 44 -2.84 -16.42 22.95
CA ASN A 44 -3.18 -16.17 21.56
C ASN A 44 -3.85 -17.36 20.87
N PHE A 45 -3.45 -18.57 21.21
CA PHE A 45 -3.92 -19.80 20.58
C PHE A 45 -4.44 -20.81 21.62
N ALA A 46 -5.40 -21.61 21.20
CA ALA A 46 -5.94 -22.72 21.98
C ALA A 46 -5.93 -24.01 21.14
N LEU A 47 -5.55 -25.12 21.77
CA LEU A 47 -5.68 -26.48 21.26
C LEU A 47 -6.79 -27.18 22.03
N GLY A 48 -7.68 -27.85 21.33
CA GLY A 48 -8.79 -28.57 21.96
C GLY A 48 -9.58 -29.40 20.97
N PHE A 49 -10.63 -30.04 21.46
CA PHE A 49 -11.54 -30.80 20.61
C PHE A 49 -12.67 -29.92 20.07
N PHE A 50 -13.02 -30.15 18.81
CA PHE A 50 -14.12 -29.46 18.14
C PHE A 50 -14.85 -30.42 17.19
N GLY A 51 -16.07 -30.05 16.79
CA GLY A 51 -16.87 -30.81 15.83
C GLY A 51 -17.54 -29.87 14.86
N PRO A 52 -16.96 -29.66 13.67
CA PRO A 52 -17.61 -28.88 12.63
C PRO A 52 -18.70 -29.72 11.95
N GLY A 53 -19.83 -29.10 11.61
CA GLY A 53 -20.93 -29.72 10.88
C GLY A 53 -21.64 -30.89 11.60
N ASN A 54 -20.98 -32.02 11.80
CA ASN A 54 -21.56 -33.18 12.47
C ASN A 54 -21.10 -33.26 13.95
N PRO A 55 -22.02 -33.07 14.92
CA PRO A 55 -21.67 -33.09 16.35
C PRO A 55 -21.05 -34.41 16.85
N SER A 56 -21.27 -35.51 16.14
CA SER A 56 -20.70 -36.80 16.48
C SER A 56 -19.25 -37.00 16.04
N HIS A 57 -18.74 -36.12 15.17
CA HIS A 57 -17.35 -36.19 14.74
C HIS A 57 -16.50 -35.21 15.56
N ARG A 58 -15.49 -35.71 16.25
CA ARG A 58 -14.59 -34.95 17.10
C ARG A 58 -13.19 -34.94 16.53
N TYR A 59 -12.65 -33.73 16.36
CA TYR A 59 -11.32 -33.46 15.86
C TYR A 59 -10.49 -32.70 16.89
N LEU A 60 -9.22 -33.02 17.00
CA LEU A 60 -8.26 -32.23 17.75
C LEU A 60 -7.74 -31.08 16.84
N GLY A 61 -8.03 -29.86 17.19
CA GLY A 61 -7.69 -28.69 16.40
C GLY A 61 -7.08 -27.57 17.20
N LEU A 62 -6.42 -26.68 16.49
CA LEU A 62 -5.79 -25.48 17.00
C LEU A 62 -6.47 -24.26 16.35
N TRP A 63 -6.80 -23.26 17.15
CA TRP A 63 -7.47 -22.03 16.69
C TRP A 63 -6.99 -20.79 17.44
N TYR A 64 -7.32 -19.61 16.93
CA TYR A 64 -7.08 -18.35 17.64
C TYR A 64 -7.98 -18.24 18.86
N ASN A 65 -7.41 -18.14 20.07
CA ASN A 65 -8.15 -18.03 21.32
C ASN A 65 -8.72 -16.63 21.57
N THR A 66 -8.08 -15.61 21.02
CA THR A 66 -8.48 -14.19 21.16
C THR A 66 -9.64 -13.78 20.24
N ILE A 67 -10.01 -14.63 19.29
CA ILE A 67 -11.07 -14.36 18.32
C ILE A 67 -12.37 -15.05 18.77
N PRO A 68 -13.52 -14.34 18.83
CA PRO A 68 -14.78 -14.90 19.30
C PRO A 68 -15.27 -16.12 18.51
N GLU A 69 -15.06 -16.09 17.18
CA GLU A 69 -15.38 -17.21 16.30
C GLU A 69 -14.18 -18.16 16.23
N LYS A 70 -14.43 -19.47 16.45
CA LYS A 70 -13.38 -20.49 16.35
C LYS A 70 -12.79 -20.54 14.95
N THR A 71 -11.73 -19.80 14.73
CA THR A 71 -10.97 -19.84 13.49
C THR A 71 -9.90 -20.92 13.59
N VAL A 72 -10.23 -22.13 13.16
CA VAL A 72 -9.31 -23.28 13.18
C VAL A 72 -8.21 -23.09 12.13
N VAL A 73 -6.96 -23.36 12.55
CA VAL A 73 -5.77 -23.15 11.69
C VAL A 73 -4.95 -24.44 11.50
N TRP A 74 -5.21 -25.47 12.28
CA TRP A 74 -4.58 -26.78 12.18
C TRP A 74 -5.44 -27.87 12.78
N VAL A 75 -5.42 -29.09 12.21
CA VAL A 75 -6.18 -30.26 12.67
C VAL A 75 -5.32 -31.49 12.65
N ALA A 76 -5.20 -32.22 13.78
CA ALA A 76 -4.39 -33.41 13.90
C ALA A 76 -4.98 -34.59 13.14
N ASN A 77 -6.18 -35.03 13.51
CA ASN A 77 -6.84 -36.24 13.04
C ASN A 77 -7.88 -35.99 11.94
N ARG A 78 -7.53 -35.08 10.97
CA ARG A 78 -8.46 -34.61 9.94
C ARG A 78 -9.16 -35.70 9.13
N ASP A 79 -8.47 -36.83 8.89
CA ASP A 79 -9.00 -37.93 8.10
C ASP A 79 -9.61 -39.06 8.97
N ASN A 80 -9.41 -39.00 10.30
CA ASN A 80 -9.85 -40.03 11.26
C ASN A 80 -10.60 -39.39 12.44
N PRO A 81 -11.84 -38.89 12.29
CA PRO A 81 -12.60 -38.32 13.38
C PRO A 81 -12.92 -39.35 14.47
N ILE A 82 -12.86 -38.92 15.73
CA ILE A 82 -13.40 -39.69 16.86
C ILE A 82 -14.92 -39.52 16.88
N LYS A 83 -15.67 -40.59 17.08
CA LYS A 83 -17.15 -40.58 16.94
C LYS A 83 -17.90 -40.17 18.20
N ASP A 84 -17.20 -39.83 19.26
CA ASP A 84 -17.76 -39.42 20.56
C ASP A 84 -16.72 -38.58 21.34
N THR A 85 -17.00 -38.26 22.61
CA THR A 85 -16.10 -37.46 23.47
C THR A 85 -15.01 -38.29 24.16
N SER A 86 -14.68 -39.48 23.64
CA SER A 86 -13.66 -40.39 24.21
C SER A 86 -12.21 -39.98 23.87
N GLY A 87 -12.02 -38.88 23.14
CA GLY A 87 -10.70 -38.42 22.72
C GLY A 87 -9.79 -38.04 23.89
N ARG A 88 -8.52 -38.50 23.81
CA ARG A 88 -7.47 -38.19 24.79
C ARG A 88 -6.14 -37.96 24.10
N LEU A 89 -5.55 -36.78 24.27
CA LEU A 89 -4.20 -36.46 23.81
C LEU A 89 -3.20 -36.65 24.96
N GLY A 90 -2.10 -37.32 24.69
CA GLY A 90 -1.03 -37.52 25.68
C GLY A 90 0.28 -37.96 25.04
N ILE A 91 1.33 -38.12 25.85
CA ILE A 91 2.64 -38.61 25.42
C ILE A 91 2.76 -40.09 25.83
N ASP A 92 3.08 -40.97 24.87
CA ASP A 92 3.23 -42.40 25.10
C ASP A 92 4.58 -42.77 25.75
N ASN A 93 4.79 -44.05 25.99
CA ASN A 93 6.01 -44.57 26.58
C ASN A 93 7.24 -44.45 25.68
N LEU A 94 7.03 -44.25 24.39
CA LEU A 94 8.08 -44.06 23.38
C LEU A 94 8.37 -42.55 23.13
N GLY A 95 7.70 -41.64 23.84
CA GLY A 95 7.87 -40.20 23.68
C GLY A 95 7.08 -39.61 22.52
N ASN A 96 6.14 -40.33 21.91
CA ASN A 96 5.27 -39.80 20.86
C ASN A 96 4.09 -39.06 21.45
N LEU A 97 3.72 -37.94 20.84
CA LEU A 97 2.45 -37.29 21.07
C LEU A 97 1.36 -38.06 20.33
N ILE A 98 0.40 -38.63 21.07
CA ILE A 98 -0.61 -39.55 20.52
C ILE A 98 -2.01 -39.15 20.94
N LEU A 99 -2.94 -39.21 19.97
CA LEU A 99 -4.37 -39.04 20.18
C LEU A 99 -5.04 -40.42 20.21
N TYR A 100 -5.64 -40.77 21.36
CA TYR A 100 -6.36 -42.00 21.55
C TYR A 100 -7.87 -41.82 21.52
N ASP A 101 -8.57 -42.76 20.90
CA ASP A 101 -9.97 -43.05 21.17
C ASP A 101 -10.01 -44.08 22.35
N THR A 102 -10.28 -43.55 23.54
CA THR A 102 -10.23 -44.37 24.76
C THR A 102 -11.31 -45.45 24.80
N LYS A 103 -12.46 -45.26 24.14
CA LYS A 103 -13.57 -46.21 24.08
C LYS A 103 -13.24 -47.42 23.19
N ARG A 104 -12.52 -47.16 22.10
CA ARG A 104 -12.08 -48.22 21.17
C ARG A 104 -10.70 -48.75 21.46
N SER A 105 -9.97 -48.08 22.37
CA SER A 105 -8.58 -48.42 22.73
C SER A 105 -7.64 -48.43 21.52
N ILE A 106 -7.83 -47.48 20.59
CA ILE A 106 -7.00 -47.30 19.39
C ILE A 106 -6.34 -45.94 19.33
N SER A 107 -5.14 -45.91 18.78
CA SER A 107 -4.51 -44.64 18.39
C SER A 107 -5.11 -44.16 17.07
N VAL A 108 -5.61 -42.92 17.04
CA VAL A 108 -6.24 -42.28 15.85
C VAL A 108 -5.27 -41.39 15.11
N TRP A 109 -4.28 -40.84 15.81
CA TRP A 109 -3.24 -39.99 15.25
C TRP A 109 -2.02 -39.98 16.19
N GLY A 110 -0.82 -39.73 15.66
CA GLY A 110 0.41 -39.59 16.43
C GLY A 110 1.55 -38.93 15.66
N SER A 111 2.56 -38.46 16.39
CA SER A 111 3.77 -37.84 15.83
C SER A 111 4.67 -38.82 15.08
N ASN A 112 4.49 -40.13 15.28
CA ASN A 112 5.16 -41.25 14.59
C ASN A 112 6.70 -41.13 14.54
N LEU A 113 7.31 -40.76 15.66
CA LEU A 113 8.76 -40.65 15.78
C LEU A 113 9.39 -42.03 15.97
N SER A 114 10.43 -42.35 15.23
CA SER A 114 11.28 -43.50 15.43
C SER A 114 12.39 -43.15 16.44
N ILE A 115 12.08 -43.10 17.73
CA ILE A 115 13.05 -42.77 18.77
C ILE A 115 13.74 -44.07 19.23
N SER A 116 15.07 -44.13 19.09
CA SER A 116 15.89 -45.30 19.42
C SER A 116 16.22 -45.46 20.92
N SER A 117 15.84 -44.47 21.77
CA SER A 117 16.00 -44.53 23.23
C SER A 117 14.76 -43.96 23.90
N ALA A 118 14.29 -44.60 24.99
CA ALA A 118 13.17 -44.14 25.79
C ALA A 118 13.48 -42.70 26.32
N ALA A 119 12.90 -41.70 25.71
CA ALA A 119 13.01 -40.32 26.15
C ALA A 119 12.06 -40.12 27.34
N SER A 120 12.61 -40.13 28.57
CA SER A 120 11.83 -40.11 29.82
C SER A 120 11.15 -38.77 30.09
N ASP A 121 11.65 -37.67 29.55
CA ASP A 121 11.28 -36.31 29.94
C ASP A 121 10.64 -35.48 28.81
N CYS A 122 10.07 -36.13 27.80
CA CYS A 122 9.40 -35.45 26.71
C CYS A 122 8.23 -34.58 27.20
N LEU A 123 8.09 -33.42 26.62
CA LEU A 123 6.96 -32.51 26.85
C LEU A 123 6.46 -31.88 25.54
N ALA A 124 5.16 -31.67 25.42
CA ALA A 124 4.58 -30.92 24.33
C ALA A 124 4.09 -29.55 24.84
N GLN A 125 4.36 -28.49 24.06
CA GLN A 125 3.99 -27.11 24.38
C GLN A 125 3.31 -26.45 23.20
N LEU A 126 2.24 -25.69 23.49
CA LEU A 126 1.64 -24.77 22.54
C LEU A 126 2.28 -23.39 22.66
N LEU A 127 2.98 -22.96 21.61
CA LEU A 127 3.64 -21.67 21.56
C LEU A 127 2.69 -20.55 21.12
N ASP A 128 3.02 -19.29 21.44
CA ASP A 128 2.24 -18.11 21.04
C ASP A 128 2.25 -17.82 19.52
N SER A 129 3.09 -18.50 18.76
CA SER A 129 3.06 -18.53 17.29
C SER A 129 1.96 -19.43 16.71
N GLY A 130 1.28 -20.23 17.54
CA GLY A 130 0.36 -21.29 17.09
C GLY A 130 1.07 -22.60 16.73
N ASN A 131 2.35 -22.76 17.07
CA ASN A 131 3.09 -23.99 16.85
C ASN A 131 2.96 -24.92 18.07
N LEU A 132 2.42 -26.11 17.87
CA LEU A 132 2.46 -27.18 18.86
C LEU A 132 3.77 -27.94 18.69
N VAL A 133 4.63 -27.91 19.70
CA VAL A 133 6.00 -28.46 19.64
C VAL A 133 6.17 -29.54 20.66
N LEU A 134 6.74 -30.69 20.25
CA LEU A 134 7.18 -31.76 21.11
C LEU A 134 8.69 -31.67 21.31
N PHE A 135 9.11 -31.45 22.55
CA PHE A 135 10.52 -31.37 22.96
C PHE A 135 11.01 -32.67 23.55
N GLN A 136 12.31 -32.93 23.38
CA GLN A 136 12.95 -34.15 23.89
C GLN A 136 13.08 -34.15 25.40
N ASP A 137 13.20 -32.97 26.01
CA ASP A 137 13.43 -32.80 27.44
C ASP A 137 12.76 -31.56 27.99
N SER A 138 12.67 -31.47 29.32
CA SER A 138 12.11 -30.33 30.03
C SER A 138 12.92 -29.03 29.86
N LYS A 139 14.18 -29.08 29.40
CA LYS A 139 15.01 -27.92 29.09
C LYS A 139 14.77 -27.39 27.70
N LYS A 140 13.92 -28.06 26.90
CA LYS A 140 13.56 -27.68 25.52
C LYS A 140 14.78 -27.60 24.60
N SER A 141 15.77 -28.46 24.80
CA SER A 141 17.06 -28.44 24.11
C SER A 141 16.95 -28.86 22.65
N SER A 142 16.02 -29.74 22.32
CA SER A 142 15.78 -30.18 20.93
C SER A 142 14.30 -30.44 20.66
N ILE A 143 13.91 -30.06 19.42
CA ILE A 143 12.56 -30.32 18.90
C ILE A 143 12.54 -31.68 18.24
N LEU A 144 11.63 -32.55 18.70
CA LEU A 144 11.39 -33.87 18.11
C LEU A 144 10.33 -33.80 17.00
N TRP A 145 9.28 -33.01 17.20
CA TRP A 145 8.18 -32.83 16.27
C TRP A 145 7.52 -31.48 16.47
N GLN A 146 6.93 -30.91 15.42
CA GLN A 146 6.16 -29.69 15.51
C GLN A 146 5.04 -29.63 14.47
N SER A 147 3.90 -29.03 14.83
CA SER A 147 2.74 -28.88 13.94
C SER A 147 3.05 -28.06 12.68
N PHE A 148 3.98 -27.11 12.75
CA PHE A 148 4.41 -26.28 11.61
C PHE A 148 5.10 -27.08 10.51
N ASP A 149 5.59 -28.29 10.80
CA ASP A 149 6.13 -29.22 9.81
C ASP A 149 5.05 -30.04 9.09
N HIS A 150 3.83 -30.05 9.64
CA HIS A 150 2.68 -30.79 9.12
C HIS A 150 1.45 -29.86 8.97
N PRO A 151 1.52 -28.83 8.11
CA PRO A 151 0.41 -27.88 7.93
C PRO A 151 -0.84 -28.59 7.41
N THR A 152 -2.01 -27.99 7.67
CA THR A 152 -3.28 -28.44 7.09
C THR A 152 -3.67 -27.54 5.91
N ASP A 153 -4.62 -26.65 6.06
CA ASP A 153 -5.11 -25.73 5.03
C ASP A 153 -4.61 -24.30 5.21
N THR A 154 -4.02 -24.00 6.36
CA THR A 154 -3.67 -22.64 6.79
C THR A 154 -2.16 -22.49 6.98
N LEU A 155 -1.58 -21.42 6.42
CA LEU A 155 -0.22 -20.95 6.65
C LEU A 155 -0.25 -19.78 7.63
N LEU A 156 0.43 -19.96 8.77
CA LEU A 156 0.63 -18.94 9.80
C LEU A 156 1.98 -18.24 9.62
N PRO A 157 2.17 -17.06 10.24
CA PRO A 157 3.49 -16.42 10.33
C PRO A 157 4.55 -17.37 10.90
N SER A 158 5.75 -17.29 10.35
CA SER A 158 6.91 -18.14 10.68
C SER A 158 6.80 -19.62 10.25
N MET A 159 5.68 -20.04 9.68
CA MET A 159 5.61 -21.37 9.04
C MET A 159 6.44 -21.41 7.76
N LYS A 160 6.99 -22.58 7.47
CA LYS A 160 7.67 -22.89 6.22
C LYS A 160 6.75 -23.67 5.28
N LEU A 161 6.67 -23.28 4.02
CA LEU A 161 6.06 -24.05 2.94
C LEU A 161 7.18 -24.53 2.02
N GLY A 162 7.19 -25.81 1.62
CA GLY A 162 8.15 -26.37 0.67
C GLY A 162 8.99 -27.52 1.22
N LEU A 163 10.04 -27.88 0.48
CA LEU A 163 10.82 -29.12 0.64
C LEU A 163 12.10 -28.88 1.44
N ASN A 164 12.29 -29.69 2.49
CA ASN A 164 13.59 -29.93 3.09
C ASN A 164 14.22 -31.13 2.38
N ARG A 165 15.33 -30.91 1.67
CA ARG A 165 15.99 -31.93 0.84
C ARG A 165 16.71 -32.97 1.68
N THR A 166 17.19 -32.58 2.86
CA THR A 166 17.94 -33.47 3.77
C THR A 166 17.03 -34.49 4.42
N SER A 167 15.86 -34.06 4.93
CA SER A 167 14.89 -34.95 5.57
C SER A 167 13.86 -35.54 4.60
N GLY A 168 13.72 -34.99 3.39
CA GLY A 168 12.67 -35.34 2.44
C GLY A 168 11.29 -34.78 2.82
N LEU A 169 11.19 -34.00 3.89
CA LEU A 169 9.94 -33.42 4.36
C LEU A 169 9.47 -32.33 3.41
N ASN A 170 8.29 -32.49 2.81
CA ASN A 170 7.66 -31.50 1.96
C ASN A 170 6.39 -30.94 2.62
N ARG A 171 6.41 -29.69 3.01
CA ARG A 171 5.30 -28.98 3.65
C ARG A 171 4.37 -28.43 2.59
N ILE A 172 3.14 -28.94 2.57
CA ILE A 172 2.11 -28.66 1.58
C ILE A 172 0.84 -28.24 2.31
N LEU A 173 0.20 -27.16 1.89
CA LEU A 173 -1.14 -26.82 2.36
C LEU A 173 -2.17 -27.60 1.55
N THR A 174 -3.14 -28.20 2.23
CA THR A 174 -4.24 -28.94 1.60
C THR A 174 -5.57 -28.48 2.19
N SER A 175 -6.50 -28.10 1.35
CA SER A 175 -7.82 -27.60 1.77
C SER A 175 -8.55 -28.62 2.66
N TRP A 176 -9.55 -28.13 3.36
CA TRP A 176 -10.60 -28.99 3.88
C TRP A 176 -11.37 -29.62 2.73
N LYS A 177 -12.07 -30.69 2.98
CA LYS A 177 -12.92 -31.39 2.03
C LYS A 177 -14.19 -30.58 1.73
N SER A 178 -14.74 -29.92 2.75
CA SER A 178 -15.83 -28.95 2.72
C SER A 178 -15.73 -28.01 3.93
N PRO A 179 -16.50 -26.92 4.00
CA PRO A 179 -16.51 -26.03 5.17
C PRO A 179 -16.76 -26.73 6.51
N ASP A 180 -17.48 -27.86 6.47
CA ASP A 180 -17.88 -28.64 7.65
C ASP A 180 -17.11 -29.95 7.81
N ASP A 181 -16.14 -30.26 6.94
CA ASP A 181 -15.35 -31.48 6.99
C ASP A 181 -13.85 -31.17 6.86
N PRO A 182 -13.08 -31.21 7.96
CA PRO A 182 -11.65 -30.97 7.95
C PRO A 182 -10.82 -32.00 7.18
N GLY A 183 -11.44 -33.13 6.77
CA GLY A 183 -10.77 -34.15 5.96
C GLY A 183 -10.01 -33.59 4.78
N MET A 184 -9.03 -34.34 4.28
CA MET A 184 -8.16 -33.87 3.19
C MET A 184 -8.98 -33.61 1.91
N GLY A 185 -9.00 -32.38 1.47
CA GLY A 185 -9.63 -31.94 0.21
C GLY A 185 -8.76 -32.20 -1.00
N THR A 186 -9.25 -31.76 -2.16
CA THR A 186 -8.58 -31.98 -3.45
C THR A 186 -7.75 -30.79 -3.94
N THR A 187 -7.83 -29.66 -3.23
CA THR A 187 -7.05 -28.45 -3.54
C THR A 187 -5.79 -28.43 -2.67
N TYR A 188 -4.62 -28.23 -3.29
CA TYR A 188 -3.37 -28.12 -2.53
C TYR A 188 -2.45 -27.05 -3.13
N PHE A 189 -1.74 -26.38 -2.24
CA PHE A 189 -0.82 -25.30 -2.53
C PHE A 189 0.58 -25.66 -2.03
N MET A 190 1.55 -25.62 -2.92
CA MET A 190 2.89 -26.10 -2.64
C MET A 190 3.97 -25.36 -3.47
N ILE A 191 5.22 -25.52 -3.06
CA ILE A 191 6.35 -25.22 -3.93
C ILE A 191 6.62 -26.45 -4.82
N ASN A 192 6.53 -26.28 -6.13
CA ASN A 192 7.01 -27.25 -7.08
C ASN A 192 8.54 -27.17 -7.17
N PRO A 193 9.30 -28.20 -6.73
CA PRO A 193 10.76 -28.17 -6.71
C PRO A 193 11.39 -28.51 -8.06
N ARG A 194 10.59 -28.92 -9.06
CA ARG A 194 11.10 -29.30 -10.39
C ARG A 194 11.54 -28.07 -11.18
N GLY A 195 12.62 -28.19 -11.93
CA GLY A 195 13.22 -27.10 -12.68
C GLY A 195 13.59 -25.95 -11.74
N PHE A 196 13.08 -24.75 -12.05
CA PHE A 196 13.21 -23.62 -11.16
C PHE A 196 12.01 -23.53 -10.22
N PRO A 197 12.21 -23.55 -8.87
CA PRO A 197 11.12 -23.64 -7.91
C PRO A 197 10.12 -22.49 -8.02
N GLN A 198 8.85 -22.84 -7.97
CA GLN A 198 7.72 -21.90 -8.05
C GLN A 198 6.54 -22.35 -7.20
N LEU A 199 5.74 -21.42 -6.70
CA LEU A 199 4.48 -21.70 -6.02
C LEU A 199 3.44 -22.17 -7.03
N THR A 200 2.72 -23.22 -6.69
CA THR A 200 1.71 -23.86 -7.54
C THR A 200 0.47 -24.20 -6.74
N LEU A 201 -0.68 -23.96 -7.33
CA LEU A 201 -1.99 -24.32 -6.83
C LEU A 201 -2.61 -25.40 -7.73
N TYR A 202 -2.98 -26.52 -7.14
CA TYR A 202 -3.62 -27.66 -7.81
C TYR A 202 -5.03 -27.90 -7.28
N LYS A 203 -5.90 -28.39 -8.13
CA LYS A 203 -7.20 -28.96 -7.76
C LYS A 203 -7.44 -30.25 -8.54
N ASN A 204 -7.84 -31.33 -7.85
CA ASN A 204 -7.99 -32.64 -8.49
C ASN A 204 -6.75 -33.08 -9.29
N HIS A 205 -5.55 -32.79 -8.79
CA HIS A 205 -4.26 -33.03 -9.48
C HIS A 205 -4.02 -32.23 -10.78
N VAL A 206 -4.91 -31.30 -11.11
CA VAL A 206 -4.76 -30.39 -12.26
C VAL A 206 -4.15 -29.07 -11.74
N LEU A 207 -3.11 -28.60 -12.41
CA LEU A 207 -2.49 -27.30 -12.10
C LEU A 207 -3.46 -26.17 -12.47
N LEU A 208 -3.94 -25.44 -11.46
CA LEU A 208 -4.87 -24.34 -11.65
C LEU A 208 -4.16 -23.02 -11.86
N SER A 209 -3.11 -22.77 -11.09
CA SER A 209 -2.42 -21.49 -11.06
C SER A 209 -0.99 -21.68 -10.60
N ARG A 210 -0.10 -20.80 -11.00
CA ARG A 210 1.25 -20.71 -10.49
C ARG A 210 1.70 -19.27 -10.34
N ALA A 211 2.58 -19.00 -9.40
CA ALA A 211 3.28 -17.72 -9.31
C ALA A 211 4.46 -17.70 -10.29
N SER A 212 4.86 -16.51 -10.73
CA SER A 212 6.14 -16.34 -11.44
C SER A 212 7.29 -16.82 -10.55
N PRO A 213 8.35 -17.42 -11.12
CA PRO A 213 9.55 -17.76 -10.34
C PRO A 213 10.05 -16.55 -9.57
N SER A 214 10.37 -16.71 -8.30
CA SER A 214 10.83 -15.62 -7.45
C SER A 214 12.32 -15.34 -7.67
N ASN A 215 12.69 -14.06 -7.58
CA ASN A 215 14.09 -13.65 -7.44
C ASN A 215 14.60 -13.73 -5.99
N GLY A 216 13.97 -14.55 -5.13
CA GLY A 216 14.31 -14.66 -3.70
C GLY A 216 13.76 -13.56 -2.81
N VAL A 217 13.16 -12.50 -3.36
CA VAL A 217 12.75 -11.33 -2.57
C VAL A 217 11.23 -11.05 -2.61
N ARG A 218 10.50 -11.39 -3.69
CA ARG A 218 9.05 -11.09 -3.78
C ARG A 218 8.30 -12.04 -4.70
N PHE A 219 7.37 -12.82 -4.12
CA PHE A 219 6.42 -13.67 -4.84
C PHE A 219 5.11 -12.98 -5.21
N ILE A 220 4.76 -11.92 -4.53
CA ILE A 220 3.46 -11.27 -4.64
C ILE A 220 3.71 -9.85 -5.14
N PRO A 221 2.85 -9.28 -6.01
CA PRO A 221 2.88 -7.85 -6.26
C PRO A 221 2.84 -7.16 -4.90
N ALA A 222 3.94 -6.50 -4.55
CA ALA A 222 4.15 -5.93 -3.23
C ALA A 222 3.17 -4.78 -3.00
N HIS A 223 2.03 -5.08 -2.43
CA HIS A 223 1.09 -4.10 -1.92
C HIS A 223 0.83 -4.23 -0.43
N SER A 224 1.50 -5.16 0.28
CA SER A 224 1.37 -5.21 1.73
C SER A 224 2.70 -4.96 2.42
N SER A 225 2.79 -3.86 3.12
CA SER A 225 3.82 -3.61 4.14
C SER A 225 3.69 -4.57 5.35
N TRP A 226 2.69 -5.45 5.36
CA TRP A 226 2.26 -6.25 6.50
C TRP A 226 2.81 -7.68 6.50
N SER A 227 3.07 -8.29 5.34
CA SER A 227 3.63 -9.63 5.22
C SER A 227 4.86 -9.64 4.32
N ASN A 228 6.00 -9.98 4.87
CA ASN A 228 7.23 -10.24 4.12
C ASN A 228 7.35 -11.75 3.91
N PHE A 229 7.19 -12.20 2.68
CA PHE A 229 7.54 -13.56 2.33
C PHE A 229 9.02 -13.61 1.94
N SER A 230 9.80 -14.45 2.63
CA SER A 230 11.17 -14.75 2.23
C SER A 230 11.22 -16.11 1.55
N PHE A 231 11.83 -16.16 0.38
CA PHE A 231 12.05 -17.40 -0.35
C PHE A 231 13.52 -17.80 -0.25
N ARG A 232 13.77 -19.02 0.21
CA ARG A 232 15.14 -19.54 0.35
C ARG A 232 15.30 -20.78 -0.49
N ILE A 233 16.34 -20.77 -1.33
CA ILE A 233 16.76 -21.89 -2.15
C ILE A 233 18.23 -22.12 -1.82
N ASP A 234 18.53 -23.23 -1.17
CA ASP A 234 19.89 -23.64 -0.87
C ASP A 234 20.04 -25.18 -1.08
N ALA A 235 21.19 -25.73 -0.69
CA ALA A 235 21.45 -27.15 -0.84
C ALA A 235 20.49 -28.00 0.02
N ASP A 236 20.08 -27.48 1.19
CA ASP A 236 19.34 -28.21 2.20
C ASP A 236 17.82 -28.01 2.06
N GLU A 237 17.36 -26.84 1.62
CA GLU A 237 15.91 -26.59 1.56
C GLU A 237 15.51 -25.63 0.42
N VAL A 238 14.27 -25.82 -0.01
CA VAL A 238 13.54 -24.91 -0.92
C VAL A 238 12.25 -24.51 -0.24
N VAL A 239 12.23 -23.35 0.41
CA VAL A 239 11.12 -22.94 1.28
C VAL A 239 10.72 -21.50 1.10
N LEU A 240 9.42 -21.25 1.25
CA LEU A 240 8.82 -19.95 1.48
C LEU A 240 8.55 -19.82 2.98
N VAL A 241 8.96 -18.72 3.58
CA VAL A 241 8.67 -18.39 4.97
C VAL A 241 7.78 -17.14 4.98
N SER A 242 6.64 -17.24 5.65
CA SER A 242 5.77 -16.10 5.91
C SER A 242 6.25 -15.37 7.16
N ASN A 243 6.69 -14.13 7.01
CA ASN A 243 7.11 -13.28 8.12
C ASN A 243 6.15 -12.11 8.26
N THR A 244 5.74 -11.77 9.48
CA THR A 244 5.00 -10.54 9.75
C THR A 244 5.97 -9.46 10.23
N SER A 245 5.84 -8.26 9.69
CA SER A 245 6.62 -7.09 10.14
C SER A 245 6.17 -6.58 11.52
N ASN A 246 5.00 -7.00 11.97
CA ASN A 246 4.41 -6.61 13.25
C ASN A 246 3.69 -7.81 13.89
N SER A 247 4.17 -8.25 15.04
CA SER A 247 3.61 -9.39 15.80
C SER A 247 2.19 -9.15 16.33
N SER A 248 1.71 -7.91 16.35
CA SER A 248 0.37 -7.56 16.82
C SER A 248 -0.73 -7.78 15.78
N ILE A 249 -0.37 -8.07 14.51
CA ILE A 249 -1.33 -8.26 13.45
C ILE A 249 -1.51 -9.75 13.19
N LEU A 250 -2.74 -10.24 13.38
CA LEU A 250 -3.06 -11.62 13.05
C LEU A 250 -3.29 -11.75 11.54
N VAL A 251 -2.50 -12.62 10.92
CA VAL A 251 -2.53 -12.88 9.48
C VAL A 251 -2.56 -14.39 9.26
N ARG A 252 -3.37 -14.84 8.31
CA ARG A 252 -3.41 -16.24 7.86
C ARG A 252 -3.62 -16.35 6.36
N GLU A 253 -2.96 -17.30 5.71
CA GLU A 253 -3.21 -17.66 4.31
C GLU A 253 -3.89 -19.03 4.28
N VAL A 254 -5.02 -19.12 3.59
CA VAL A 254 -5.89 -20.31 3.62
C VAL A 254 -6.13 -20.84 2.22
N VAL A 255 -5.98 -22.14 2.06
CA VAL A 255 -6.33 -22.87 0.83
C VAL A 255 -7.77 -23.36 0.93
N GLN A 256 -8.62 -22.88 0.04
CA GLN A 256 -10.04 -23.20 0.00
C GLN A 256 -10.32 -24.42 -0.90
N GLU A 257 -11.37 -25.18 -0.59
CA GLU A 257 -11.84 -26.29 -1.42
C GLU A 257 -12.31 -25.84 -2.82
N SER A 258 -12.70 -24.57 -2.94
CA SER A 258 -13.08 -23.96 -4.22
C SER A 258 -11.97 -23.89 -5.26
N GLY A 259 -10.70 -24.01 -4.84
CA GLY A 259 -9.54 -23.89 -5.71
C GLY A 259 -8.92 -22.49 -5.67
N ILE A 260 -9.06 -21.79 -4.55
CA ILE A 260 -8.45 -20.47 -4.33
C ILE A 260 -7.59 -20.47 -3.07
N VAL A 261 -6.64 -19.56 -3.03
CA VAL A 261 -5.83 -19.23 -1.86
C VAL A 261 -6.18 -17.80 -1.45
N GLN A 262 -6.47 -17.61 -0.16
CA GLN A 262 -6.86 -16.32 0.37
C GLN A 262 -5.98 -15.89 1.54
N LEU A 263 -5.53 -14.66 1.52
CA LEU A 263 -4.82 -14.02 2.63
C LEU A 263 -5.80 -13.18 3.45
N PHE A 264 -5.96 -13.54 4.71
CA PHE A 264 -6.82 -12.84 5.65
C PHE A 264 -6.01 -12.08 6.68
N ILE A 265 -6.49 -10.90 7.04
CA ILE A 265 -5.98 -10.07 8.11
C ILE A 265 -7.11 -9.84 9.11
N TRP A 266 -6.85 -10.10 10.40
CA TRP A 266 -7.81 -9.81 11.46
C TRP A 266 -7.83 -8.32 11.77
N VAL A 267 -9.01 -7.75 11.76
CA VAL A 267 -9.23 -6.34 12.10
C VAL A 267 -9.99 -6.27 13.42
N GLU A 268 -9.25 -5.97 14.50
CA GLU A 268 -9.74 -6.06 15.87
C GLU A 268 -10.95 -5.16 16.15
N ASN A 269 -10.96 -3.93 15.61
CA ASN A 269 -12.04 -2.97 15.80
C ASN A 269 -13.35 -3.36 15.08
N LYS A 270 -13.29 -4.25 14.08
CA LYS A 270 -14.45 -4.80 13.38
C LYS A 270 -14.81 -6.20 13.87
N SER A 271 -13.93 -6.85 14.61
CA SER A 271 -14.03 -8.27 15.01
C SER A 271 -14.32 -9.18 13.82
N GLU A 272 -13.62 -8.94 12.69
CA GLU A 272 -13.80 -9.72 11.46
C GLU A 272 -12.48 -9.98 10.74
N TRP A 273 -12.43 -11.07 9.97
CA TRP A 273 -11.37 -11.37 9.02
C TRP A 273 -11.64 -10.63 7.71
N ILE A 274 -10.74 -9.71 7.32
CA ILE A 274 -10.78 -9.07 6.00
C ILE A 274 -9.95 -9.90 5.03
N ASN A 275 -10.56 -10.29 3.92
CA ASN A 275 -9.85 -10.89 2.79
C ASN A 275 -9.03 -9.80 2.08
N PHE A 276 -7.71 -9.89 2.20
CA PHE A 276 -6.77 -8.93 1.63
C PHE A 276 -6.31 -9.31 0.22
N LEU A 277 -6.21 -10.62 -0.07
CA LEU A 277 -5.73 -11.15 -1.34
C LEU A 277 -6.41 -12.47 -1.65
N THR A 278 -6.85 -12.63 -2.89
CA THR A 278 -7.36 -13.92 -3.42
C THR A 278 -6.54 -14.30 -4.66
N ARG A 279 -6.20 -15.59 -4.80
CA ARG A 279 -5.53 -16.16 -5.96
C ARG A 279 -6.19 -17.48 -6.40
N PRO A 280 -6.46 -17.71 -7.69
CA PRO A 280 -6.38 -16.77 -8.82
C PRO A 280 -7.32 -15.57 -8.64
N ASP A 281 -6.91 -14.37 -9.15
CA ASP A 281 -7.66 -13.12 -9.04
C ASP A 281 -8.43 -12.80 -10.35
N ASP A 282 -7.78 -13.06 -11.48
CA ASP A 282 -8.36 -12.88 -12.81
C ASP A 282 -8.12 -14.09 -13.74
N GLN A 283 -8.66 -14.04 -14.96
CA GLN A 283 -8.53 -15.15 -15.93
C GLN A 283 -7.07 -15.42 -16.32
N CYS A 284 -6.21 -14.40 -16.36
CA CYS A 284 -4.78 -14.56 -16.64
C CYS A 284 -3.98 -15.27 -15.55
N ASP A 285 -4.55 -15.43 -14.35
CA ASP A 285 -3.94 -16.20 -13.28
C ASP A 285 -4.15 -17.70 -13.41
N PHE A 286 -5.16 -18.13 -14.20
CA PHE A 286 -5.36 -19.56 -14.48
C PHE A 286 -4.30 -20.08 -15.44
N TYR A 287 -3.73 -21.25 -15.07
CA TYR A 287 -2.65 -21.88 -15.81
C TYR A 287 -3.02 -22.16 -17.26
N GLY A 288 -2.23 -21.64 -18.19
CA GLY A 288 -2.38 -21.90 -19.62
C GLY A 288 -3.63 -21.30 -20.24
N HIS A 289 -4.25 -20.28 -19.65
CA HIS A 289 -5.47 -19.62 -20.14
C HIS A 289 -5.39 -19.24 -21.63
N CYS A 290 -4.25 -18.71 -22.09
CA CYS A 290 -4.01 -18.37 -23.49
C CYS A 290 -3.35 -19.50 -24.31
N GLY A 291 -3.24 -20.71 -23.76
CA GLY A 291 -2.61 -21.86 -24.41
C GLY A 291 -1.10 -21.72 -24.63
N ALA A 292 -0.54 -22.68 -25.35
CA ALA A 292 0.90 -22.70 -25.69
C ALA A 292 1.30 -21.48 -26.52
N ASN A 293 2.43 -20.87 -26.20
CA ASN A 293 2.99 -19.69 -26.88
C ASN A 293 2.05 -18.48 -26.94
N GLY A 294 0.98 -18.52 -26.10
CA GLY A 294 0.08 -17.41 -25.85
C GLY A 294 0.58 -16.53 -24.71
N ASN A 295 0.15 -15.28 -24.69
CA ASN A 295 0.50 -14.28 -23.69
C ASN A 295 -0.77 -13.56 -23.23
N CYS A 296 -1.04 -13.55 -21.92
CA CYS A 296 -2.21 -12.94 -21.33
C CYS A 296 -1.92 -11.52 -20.83
N ASN A 297 -2.85 -10.59 -21.06
CA ASN A 297 -2.77 -9.21 -20.56
C ASN A 297 -4.16 -8.74 -20.13
N SER A 298 -4.47 -8.80 -18.85
CA SER A 298 -5.74 -8.35 -18.27
C SER A 298 -5.96 -6.83 -18.34
N ASP A 299 -4.87 -6.04 -18.45
CA ASP A 299 -4.93 -4.58 -18.56
C ASP A 299 -5.15 -4.11 -20.00
N SER A 300 -5.32 -5.05 -20.96
CA SER A 300 -5.50 -4.71 -22.37
C SER A 300 -6.88 -4.10 -22.60
N THR A 301 -6.91 -2.93 -23.22
CA THR A 301 -8.14 -2.31 -23.74
C THR A 301 -8.68 -3.01 -24.98
N ASP A 302 -7.94 -3.97 -25.54
CA ASP A 302 -8.35 -4.76 -26.67
C ASP A 302 -9.45 -5.75 -26.28
N GLN A 303 -10.30 -6.11 -27.22
CA GLN A 303 -11.43 -7.03 -26.98
C GLN A 303 -11.00 -8.44 -26.54
N ASN A 304 -9.74 -8.83 -26.73
CA ASN A 304 -9.17 -10.11 -26.32
C ASN A 304 -7.95 -9.89 -25.44
N GLU A 305 -7.96 -10.46 -24.23
CA GLU A 305 -6.85 -10.42 -23.28
C GLU A 305 -5.67 -11.29 -23.71
N CYS A 306 -5.90 -12.29 -24.60
CA CYS A 306 -4.86 -13.16 -25.12
C CYS A 306 -4.26 -12.63 -26.43
N LYS A 307 -2.93 -12.67 -26.52
CA LYS A 307 -2.14 -12.39 -27.72
C LYS A 307 -1.08 -13.47 -27.91
N CYS A 308 -0.69 -13.73 -29.15
CA CYS A 308 0.44 -14.62 -29.41
C CYS A 308 1.78 -13.93 -29.07
N LEU A 309 2.73 -14.69 -28.55
CA LEU A 309 4.10 -14.24 -28.39
C LEU A 309 4.72 -13.83 -29.74
N PRO A 310 5.74 -12.97 -29.73
CA PRO A 310 6.44 -12.59 -30.98
C PRO A 310 6.85 -13.78 -31.81
N GLY A 311 6.59 -13.76 -33.14
CA GLY A 311 6.90 -14.84 -34.05
C GLY A 311 5.88 -15.97 -34.12
N PHE A 312 4.77 -15.85 -33.34
CA PHE A 312 3.69 -16.83 -33.32
C PHE A 312 2.38 -16.25 -33.87
N THR A 313 1.44 -17.12 -34.23
CA THR A 313 0.10 -16.79 -34.73
C THR A 313 -0.91 -17.76 -34.12
N PRO A 314 -2.18 -17.39 -33.96
CA PRO A 314 -3.20 -18.30 -33.45
C PRO A 314 -3.25 -19.63 -34.23
N LYS A 315 -3.27 -20.76 -33.50
CA LYS A 315 -3.41 -22.09 -34.05
C LYS A 315 -4.75 -22.24 -34.74
N SER A 316 -5.83 -21.68 -34.20
CA SER A 316 -7.14 -21.61 -34.79
C SER A 316 -7.63 -20.16 -34.81
N PRO A 317 -7.51 -19.42 -35.92
CA PRO A 317 -7.99 -18.04 -36.04
C PRO A 317 -9.49 -17.90 -35.76
N ASN A 318 -10.30 -18.90 -36.11
CA ASN A 318 -11.74 -18.86 -35.87
C ASN A 318 -12.08 -18.92 -34.39
N ASN A 319 -11.49 -19.83 -33.61
CA ASN A 319 -11.70 -19.91 -32.17
C ASN A 319 -11.18 -18.64 -31.51
N TRP A 320 -10.00 -18.14 -31.95
CA TRP A 320 -9.41 -16.92 -31.42
C TRP A 320 -10.33 -15.70 -31.59
N SER A 321 -11.04 -15.59 -32.74
CA SER A 321 -12.01 -14.51 -32.97
C SER A 321 -13.24 -14.63 -32.10
N MET A 322 -13.58 -15.84 -31.65
CA MET A 322 -14.63 -16.13 -30.67
C MET A 322 -14.17 -16.02 -29.21
N LYS A 323 -12.95 -15.50 -28.99
CA LYS A 323 -12.29 -15.37 -27.65
C LYS A 323 -11.91 -16.70 -26.98
N ASP A 324 -11.94 -17.82 -27.71
CA ASP A 324 -11.36 -19.08 -27.25
C ASP A 324 -9.90 -19.16 -27.68
N SER A 325 -9.01 -18.80 -26.76
CA SER A 325 -7.56 -18.80 -26.96
C SER A 325 -6.88 -20.04 -26.41
N SER A 326 -7.63 -21.01 -25.87
CA SER A 326 -7.12 -22.23 -25.22
C SER A 326 -6.24 -23.10 -26.12
N GLY A 327 -6.49 -23.07 -27.43
CA GLY A 327 -5.68 -23.77 -28.46
C GLY A 327 -4.27 -23.23 -28.61
N GLY A 328 -3.99 -22.04 -28.13
CA GLY A 328 -2.68 -21.40 -28.17
C GLY A 328 -2.23 -20.92 -29.53
N CYS A 329 -0.94 -20.74 -29.66
CA CYS A 329 -0.29 -20.17 -30.81
C CYS A 329 0.78 -21.13 -31.39
N VAL A 330 0.96 -21.08 -32.70
CA VAL A 330 1.98 -21.84 -33.47
C VAL A 330 2.95 -20.89 -34.15
N ARG A 331 4.15 -21.33 -34.46
CA ARG A 331 5.12 -20.50 -35.17
C ARG A 331 4.56 -20.04 -36.53
N LYS A 332 4.78 -18.78 -36.90
CA LYS A 332 4.43 -18.25 -38.22
C LYS A 332 5.17 -18.97 -39.33
N ASN A 333 6.45 -19.25 -39.09
CA ASN A 333 7.30 -20.03 -39.98
C ASN A 333 7.67 -21.35 -39.32
N PRO A 334 7.09 -22.49 -39.73
CA PRO A 334 7.42 -23.80 -39.16
C PRO A 334 8.88 -24.21 -39.37
N GLU A 335 9.45 -23.80 -40.49
CA GLU A 335 10.85 -24.06 -40.86
C GLU A 335 11.75 -22.94 -40.33
N LEU A 336 11.94 -22.90 -39.02
CA LEU A 336 12.97 -22.04 -38.44
C LEU A 336 14.34 -22.66 -38.74
N VAL A 337 14.99 -22.16 -39.80
CA VAL A 337 16.34 -22.61 -40.14
C VAL A 337 17.31 -22.00 -39.18
N CYS A 338 17.73 -22.81 -38.19
CA CYS A 338 18.71 -22.43 -37.19
C CYS A 338 20.00 -21.93 -37.86
N ARG A 339 20.58 -20.85 -37.33
CA ARG A 339 21.78 -20.15 -37.79
C ARG A 339 21.58 -19.33 -39.09
N ASN A 340 20.36 -18.87 -39.34
CA ASN A 340 20.03 -18.07 -40.53
C ASN A 340 19.54 -16.65 -40.14
N GLY A 341 20.24 -15.99 -39.21
CA GLY A 341 19.96 -14.61 -38.84
C GLY A 341 18.79 -14.44 -37.84
N GLU A 342 18.39 -15.51 -37.14
CA GLU A 342 17.43 -15.45 -36.07
C GLU A 342 17.99 -14.65 -34.85
N GLY A 343 17.12 -14.23 -33.99
CA GLY A 343 17.46 -13.52 -32.76
C GLY A 343 16.31 -13.56 -31.78
N PHE A 344 16.31 -12.63 -30.81
CA PHE A 344 15.32 -12.62 -29.76
C PHE A 344 14.50 -11.33 -29.76
N ALA A 345 13.18 -11.48 -29.63
CA ALA A 345 12.27 -10.40 -29.40
C ALA A 345 11.98 -10.28 -27.88
N LYS A 346 12.18 -9.10 -27.35
CA LYS A 346 11.96 -8.82 -25.91
C LYS A 346 10.48 -8.61 -25.62
N VAL A 347 9.95 -9.37 -24.66
CA VAL A 347 8.65 -9.18 -24.02
C VAL A 347 8.91 -8.64 -22.62
N ALA A 348 8.68 -7.36 -22.39
CA ALA A 348 8.95 -6.70 -21.12
C ALA A 348 7.86 -6.98 -20.08
N ASN A 349 8.23 -6.94 -18.80
CA ASN A 349 7.32 -7.09 -17.66
C ASN A 349 6.49 -8.38 -17.67
N ALA A 350 7.07 -9.50 -18.09
CA ALA A 350 6.39 -10.77 -18.20
C ALA A 350 6.42 -11.59 -16.89
N LYS A 351 5.32 -12.30 -16.60
CA LYS A 351 5.35 -13.58 -15.90
C LYS A 351 5.95 -14.56 -16.88
N VAL A 352 7.19 -14.98 -16.65
CA VAL A 352 7.89 -15.89 -17.57
C VAL A 352 7.17 -17.24 -17.66
N PRO A 353 7.36 -18.02 -18.74
CA PRO A 353 6.74 -19.33 -18.92
C PRO A 353 6.97 -20.26 -17.74
N ASP A 354 6.22 -21.37 -17.70
CA ASP A 354 6.36 -22.38 -16.67
C ASP A 354 7.84 -22.79 -16.49
N ALA A 355 8.37 -22.50 -15.31
CA ALA A 355 9.78 -22.73 -15.00
C ALA A 355 10.07 -24.15 -14.50
N SER A 356 9.04 -24.98 -14.31
CA SER A 356 9.24 -26.40 -13.98
C SER A 356 9.87 -27.22 -15.10
N VAL A 357 9.76 -26.71 -16.33
CA VAL A 357 10.37 -27.30 -17.54
C VAL A 357 11.58 -26.49 -18.05
N ALA A 358 11.92 -25.41 -17.37
CA ALA A 358 13.08 -24.60 -17.73
C ALA A 358 14.39 -25.24 -17.27
N SER A 359 15.44 -25.11 -18.11
CA SER A 359 16.81 -25.36 -17.66
C SER A 359 17.35 -24.13 -16.97
N PHE A 360 18.00 -24.33 -15.86
CA PHE A 360 18.53 -23.28 -15.01
C PHE A 360 20.06 -23.35 -14.95
N TYR A 361 20.72 -22.21 -15.18
CA TYR A 361 22.17 -22.07 -15.11
C TYR A 361 22.52 -20.94 -14.15
N MET A 362 23.32 -21.27 -13.12
CA MET A 362 23.87 -20.27 -12.20
C MET A 362 25.15 -19.65 -12.79
N ASN A 363 25.47 -18.45 -12.36
CA ASN A 363 26.74 -17.76 -12.65
C ASN A 363 27.02 -17.49 -14.15
N ILE A 364 26.00 -17.34 -14.97
CA ILE A 364 26.14 -16.84 -16.33
C ILE A 364 25.38 -15.52 -16.51
N THR A 365 25.98 -14.62 -17.27
CA THR A 365 25.39 -13.32 -17.57
C THR A 365 24.25 -13.45 -18.59
N LEU A 366 23.38 -12.46 -18.67
CA LEU A 366 22.28 -12.43 -19.64
C LEU A 366 22.78 -12.51 -21.10
N ARG A 367 23.99 -12.00 -21.42
CA ARG A 367 24.63 -12.10 -22.75
C ARG A 367 25.12 -13.51 -23.03
N GLU A 368 25.68 -14.18 -22.06
CA GLU A 368 26.08 -15.57 -22.16
C GLU A 368 24.84 -16.47 -22.32
N CYS A 369 23.76 -16.16 -21.56
CA CYS A 369 22.46 -16.81 -21.69
C CYS A 369 21.91 -16.71 -23.11
N GLU A 370 21.94 -15.52 -23.71
CA GLU A 370 21.58 -15.32 -25.15
C GLU A 370 22.43 -16.17 -26.08
N SER A 371 23.75 -16.15 -25.88
CA SER A 371 24.70 -16.89 -26.72
C SER A 371 24.48 -18.41 -26.66
N GLU A 372 24.26 -18.95 -25.46
CA GLU A 372 23.98 -20.37 -25.25
C GLU A 372 22.62 -20.78 -25.88
N CYS A 373 21.59 -19.96 -25.68
CA CYS A 373 20.28 -20.19 -26.29
C CYS A 373 20.37 -20.12 -27.82
N LEU A 374 21.18 -19.21 -28.41
CA LEU A 374 21.42 -19.16 -29.87
C LEU A 374 22.12 -20.41 -30.40
N ARG A 375 23.11 -20.94 -29.66
CA ARG A 375 23.84 -22.17 -30.08
C ARG A 375 22.93 -23.40 -30.11
N ASN A 376 21.95 -23.47 -29.21
CA ASN A 376 21.02 -24.59 -29.15
C ASN A 376 19.72 -24.27 -29.90
N CYS A 377 19.55 -24.92 -31.06
CA CYS A 377 18.40 -24.71 -31.93
C CYS A 377 17.06 -25.07 -31.30
N SER A 378 17.05 -25.92 -30.29
CA SER A 378 15.83 -26.25 -29.52
C SER A 378 15.45 -25.19 -28.51
N CYS A 379 16.33 -24.24 -28.20
CA CYS A 379 16.02 -23.16 -27.26
C CYS A 379 15.00 -22.18 -27.85
N THR A 380 13.86 -22.01 -27.21
CA THR A 380 12.74 -21.17 -27.68
C THR A 380 12.67 -19.82 -27.00
N ALA A 381 13.15 -19.71 -25.76
CA ALA A 381 13.19 -18.47 -25.03
C ALA A 381 14.21 -18.52 -23.87
N TYR A 382 14.64 -17.35 -23.42
CA TYR A 382 15.43 -17.23 -22.21
C TYR A 382 15.00 -16.00 -21.38
N ALA A 383 15.33 -16.02 -20.10
CA ALA A 383 15.13 -14.91 -19.19
C ALA A 383 16.22 -14.87 -18.11
N ASP A 384 16.41 -13.71 -17.51
CA ASP A 384 17.26 -13.55 -16.34
C ASP A 384 16.65 -14.29 -15.13
N ALA A 385 17.49 -14.99 -14.38
CA ALA A 385 17.12 -15.71 -13.18
C ALA A 385 17.54 -14.98 -11.89
N ASP A 386 17.94 -13.71 -11.95
CA ASP A 386 18.53 -12.95 -10.84
C ASP A 386 17.84 -13.19 -9.49
N PHE A 387 18.62 -13.63 -8.48
CA PHE A 387 18.20 -13.92 -7.12
C PHE A 387 18.50 -12.83 -6.12
N THR A 388 19.48 -11.97 -6.43
CA THR A 388 19.92 -10.88 -5.55
C THR A 388 20.52 -9.78 -6.40
N SER A 389 20.47 -8.57 -5.92
CA SER A 389 21.11 -7.40 -6.56
C SER A 389 22.60 -7.67 -6.83
N GLY A 390 22.90 -8.21 -8.01
CA GLY A 390 24.24 -8.59 -8.48
C GLY A 390 24.43 -10.07 -8.82
N GLY A 391 23.39 -10.91 -8.71
CA GLY A 391 23.44 -12.33 -9.09
C GLY A 391 23.29 -12.53 -10.60
N SER A 392 24.14 -13.38 -11.17
CA SER A 392 24.05 -13.84 -12.55
C SER A 392 23.36 -15.20 -12.58
N GLY A 393 22.34 -15.35 -13.38
CA GLY A 393 21.63 -16.62 -13.59
C GLY A 393 20.75 -16.57 -14.83
N CYS A 394 20.47 -17.73 -15.42
CA CYS A 394 19.75 -17.86 -16.68
C CYS A 394 18.68 -18.96 -16.60
N LEU A 395 17.48 -18.65 -17.07
CA LEU A 395 16.42 -19.60 -17.36
C LEU A 395 16.30 -19.76 -18.88
N MET A 396 16.29 -21.01 -19.37
CA MET A 396 16.11 -21.33 -20.78
C MET A 396 14.97 -22.34 -20.95
N TRP A 397 14.11 -22.09 -21.91
CA TRP A 397 13.00 -22.98 -22.26
C TRP A 397 13.25 -23.64 -23.61
N TYR A 398 12.80 -24.89 -23.71
CA TYR A 398 12.87 -25.71 -24.90
C TYR A 398 11.48 -26.23 -25.21
N GLY A 399 10.95 -25.92 -26.39
CA GLY A 399 9.60 -26.29 -26.79
C GLY A 399 8.58 -25.17 -26.55
N ASP A 400 7.34 -25.54 -26.19
CA ASP A 400 6.23 -24.59 -26.03
C ASP A 400 6.35 -23.76 -24.74
N LEU A 401 6.02 -22.47 -24.85
CA LEU A 401 6.04 -21.51 -23.76
C LEU A 401 4.66 -21.44 -23.14
N MET A 402 4.47 -22.09 -21.98
CA MET A 402 3.17 -22.16 -21.32
C MET A 402 3.01 -21.07 -20.27
N ASP A 403 1.81 -20.51 -20.18
CA ASP A 403 1.37 -19.64 -19.09
C ASP A 403 2.17 -18.34 -18.92
N THR A 404 2.32 -17.62 -20.01
CA THR A 404 2.95 -16.30 -20.06
C THR A 404 1.91 -15.20 -19.83
N ARG A 405 2.24 -14.19 -19.02
CA ARG A 405 1.41 -13.02 -18.77
C ARG A 405 2.27 -11.74 -18.78
N VAL A 406 1.74 -10.63 -19.26
CA VAL A 406 2.37 -9.31 -19.18
C VAL A 406 1.67 -8.44 -18.16
N PHE A 407 2.45 -7.69 -17.36
CA PHE A 407 1.97 -6.75 -16.35
C PHE A 407 2.29 -5.31 -16.74
N SER A 408 1.47 -4.37 -16.29
CA SER A 408 1.68 -2.92 -16.47
C SER A 408 2.78 -2.35 -15.53
N GLY A 409 4.05 -2.74 -15.72
CA GLY A 409 5.18 -2.12 -15.00
C GLY A 409 5.89 -3.02 -13.98
N ARG A 410 5.52 -4.29 -13.85
CA ARG A 410 6.19 -5.26 -12.97
C ARG A 410 6.27 -6.60 -13.66
N GLY A 411 7.42 -7.24 -13.62
CA GLY A 411 7.66 -8.53 -14.26
C GLY A 411 9.12 -8.64 -14.68
N ARG A 412 9.45 -9.74 -15.35
CA ARG A 412 10.77 -9.97 -15.93
C ARG A 412 10.77 -9.73 -17.42
N ASP A 413 11.93 -9.49 -17.99
CA ASP A 413 12.11 -9.46 -19.43
C ASP A 413 12.25 -10.90 -19.94
N LEU A 414 11.33 -11.31 -20.82
CA LEU A 414 11.38 -12.59 -21.53
C LEU A 414 11.87 -12.35 -22.95
N TYR A 415 12.85 -13.10 -23.38
CA TYR A 415 13.44 -13.04 -24.70
C TYR A 415 13.01 -14.26 -25.52
N VAL A 416 12.13 -14.06 -26.50
CA VAL A 416 11.52 -15.11 -27.31
C VAL A 416 12.25 -15.21 -28.63
N ARG A 417 12.69 -16.41 -28.99
CA ARG A 417 13.42 -16.66 -30.26
C ARG A 417 12.50 -16.48 -31.45
N VAL A 418 12.92 -15.64 -32.38
CA VAL A 418 12.18 -15.31 -33.61
C VAL A 418 13.08 -15.42 -34.84
N ASP A 419 12.48 -15.63 -36.01
CA ASP A 419 13.21 -15.64 -37.30
C ASP A 419 13.71 -14.23 -37.68
N ALA A 420 14.61 -14.18 -38.63
CA ALA A 420 15.24 -12.93 -39.11
C ALA A 420 14.20 -11.90 -39.63
N HIS A 421 13.10 -12.36 -40.21
CA HIS A 421 12.06 -11.47 -40.74
C HIS A 421 11.29 -10.80 -39.64
N VAL A 422 10.84 -11.56 -38.63
CA VAL A 422 10.17 -11.03 -37.43
C VAL A 422 11.10 -10.13 -36.66
N LEU A 423 12.39 -10.51 -36.52
CA LEU A 423 13.38 -9.68 -35.83
C LEU A 423 13.55 -8.33 -36.52
N ALA A 424 13.65 -8.34 -37.90
CA ALA A 424 13.74 -7.11 -38.67
C ALA A 424 12.50 -6.24 -38.57
N GLU A 425 11.30 -6.82 -38.43
CA GLU A 425 10.06 -6.10 -38.22
C GLU A 425 10.04 -5.41 -36.83
N PHE A 426 10.48 -6.11 -35.78
CA PHE A 426 10.63 -5.56 -34.44
C PHE A 426 11.68 -4.44 -34.39
N GLN A 427 12.83 -4.64 -35.05
CA GLN A 427 13.88 -3.61 -35.14
C GLN A 427 13.39 -2.40 -35.95
N LYS A 428 12.64 -2.60 -37.04
CA LYS A 428 12.03 -1.51 -37.81
C LYS A 428 11.03 -0.72 -36.98
N LYS A 429 10.18 -1.35 -36.16
CA LYS A 429 9.24 -0.67 -35.24
C LYS A 429 10.02 0.14 -34.21
N GLY A 430 11.07 -0.43 -33.62
CA GLY A 430 11.96 0.27 -32.71
C GLY A 430 12.73 1.42 -33.37
N PHE A 431 13.21 1.21 -34.61
CA PHE A 431 13.95 2.20 -35.40
C PHE A 431 13.02 3.34 -35.91
N LEU A 432 11.80 3.02 -36.32
CA LEU A 432 10.79 4.03 -36.68
C LEU A 432 10.38 4.91 -35.47
N SER A 433 10.27 4.31 -34.31
CA SER A 433 10.05 5.06 -33.06
C SER A 433 11.25 5.96 -32.74
N ARG A 434 12.48 5.43 -32.81
CA ARG A 434 13.72 6.22 -32.66
C ARG A 434 13.88 7.28 -33.77
N ARG A 435 13.54 6.96 -35.03
CA ARG A 435 13.56 7.94 -36.12
C ARG A 435 12.51 9.04 -35.95
N LYS A 436 11.32 8.72 -35.46
CA LYS A 436 10.34 9.74 -35.13
C LYS A 436 10.86 10.67 -34.04
N VAL A 437 11.44 10.12 -32.98
CA VAL A 437 12.08 10.91 -31.90
C VAL A 437 13.29 11.67 -32.45
N LEU A 438 14.14 11.04 -33.28
CA LEU A 438 15.29 11.70 -33.89
C LEU A 438 14.86 12.77 -34.92
N ALA A 439 13.84 12.49 -35.73
CA ALA A 439 13.26 13.47 -36.66
C ALA A 439 12.63 14.65 -35.94
N THR A 440 11.94 14.41 -34.80
CA THR A 440 11.44 15.50 -33.92
C THR A 440 12.58 16.28 -33.29
N LEU A 441 13.64 15.61 -32.83
CA LEU A 441 14.85 16.25 -32.33
C LEU A 441 15.59 17.03 -33.43
N ILE A 442 15.73 16.49 -34.65
CA ILE A 442 16.33 17.18 -35.80
C ILE A 442 15.46 18.37 -36.20
N MET A 443 14.14 18.21 -36.28
CA MET A 443 13.21 19.32 -36.53
C MET A 443 13.31 20.40 -35.44
N LEU A 444 13.46 20.03 -34.17
CA LEU A 444 13.67 20.97 -33.09
C LEU A 444 15.03 21.67 -33.18
N VAL A 445 16.09 20.95 -33.54
CA VAL A 445 17.45 21.51 -33.72
C VAL A 445 17.52 22.37 -34.98
N THR A 446 16.92 21.97 -36.10
CA THR A 446 16.86 22.79 -37.34
C THR A 446 15.98 24.03 -37.11
N ALA A 447 14.84 23.92 -36.44
CA ALA A 447 14.03 25.06 -36.06
C ALA A 447 14.81 26.01 -35.11
N ALA A 448 15.55 25.46 -34.15
CA ALA A 448 16.43 26.23 -33.26
C ALA A 448 17.58 26.92 -34.04
N ALA A 449 18.17 26.23 -35.05
CA ALA A 449 19.23 26.79 -35.92
C ALA A 449 18.66 27.88 -36.82
N ILE A 450 17.49 27.68 -37.42
CA ILE A 450 16.80 28.71 -38.26
C ILE A 450 16.41 29.90 -37.38
N ILE A 451 15.90 29.67 -36.17
CA ILE A 451 15.59 30.71 -35.20
C ILE A 451 16.87 31.41 -34.74
N SER A 452 17.96 30.68 -34.50
CA SER A 452 19.27 31.25 -34.18
C SER A 452 19.83 32.08 -35.33
N LEU A 453 19.71 31.61 -36.60
CA LEU A 453 20.11 32.37 -37.78
C LEU A 453 19.22 33.58 -37.99
N ALA A 454 17.90 33.45 -37.86
CA ALA A 454 16.96 34.56 -37.89
C ALA A 454 17.21 35.54 -36.74
N VAL A 455 17.50 35.05 -35.54
CA VAL A 455 17.92 35.87 -34.39
C VAL A 455 19.27 36.52 -34.64
N SER A 456 20.23 35.84 -35.25
CA SER A 456 21.53 36.44 -35.65
C SER A 456 21.34 37.50 -36.69
N ILE A 457 20.50 37.29 -37.71
CA ILE A 457 20.13 38.29 -38.70
C ILE A 457 19.37 39.48 -38.07
N VAL A 458 18.47 39.17 -37.14
CA VAL A 458 17.73 40.21 -36.38
C VAL A 458 18.65 40.89 -35.37
N LEU A 459 19.60 40.18 -34.75
CA LEU A 459 20.59 40.77 -33.84
C LEU A 459 21.60 41.63 -34.59
N VAL A 460 22.03 41.24 -35.79
CA VAL A 460 22.85 42.10 -36.66
C VAL A 460 22.08 43.31 -37.12
N LYS A 461 20.78 43.17 -37.42
CA LYS A 461 19.85 44.30 -37.65
C LYS A 461 19.46 45.04 -36.38
N LYS A 462 19.50 44.38 -35.19
CA LYS A 462 19.07 44.90 -33.90
C LYS A 462 20.20 45.34 -32.98
N LYS A 463 21.47 45.27 -33.41
CA LYS A 463 22.58 46.04 -32.81
C LYS A 463 22.32 47.53 -32.85
N ARG A 464 21.16 47.91 -33.46
CA ARG A 464 20.59 49.29 -33.47
C ARG A 464 19.33 49.47 -32.63
N LYS A 465 18.74 48.45 -32.00
CA LYS A 465 17.63 48.65 -31.04
C LYS A 465 17.56 47.43 -30.12
N GLY A 466 17.56 47.66 -28.80
CA GLY A 466 17.68 46.65 -27.78
C GLY A 466 16.47 45.75 -27.55
N SER A 467 16.76 44.63 -26.92
CA SER A 467 15.92 43.77 -26.07
C SER A 467 14.82 42.91 -26.71
N ALA A 468 14.95 41.59 -26.60
CA ALA A 468 13.86 40.64 -26.28
C ALA A 468 14.36 39.21 -26.16
N VAL A 469 14.43 38.73 -24.94
CA VAL A 469 14.45 37.26 -24.60
C VAL A 469 13.19 37.04 -23.76
N GLY A 470 12.21 36.31 -24.30
CA GLY A 470 10.93 36.05 -23.61
C GLY A 470 9.86 35.40 -24.48
N LYS A 471 10.21 34.66 -25.55
CA LYS A 471 9.23 34.26 -26.57
C LYS A 471 8.67 32.82 -26.51
N GLU A 472 9.19 31.93 -25.69
CA GLU A 472 8.65 30.55 -25.65
C GLU A 472 7.59 30.32 -24.56
N LEU A 473 7.57 31.18 -23.54
CA LEU A 473 6.49 31.26 -22.55
C LEU A 473 5.39 32.26 -22.93
N ASP A 474 5.71 33.16 -23.85
CA ASP A 474 4.83 34.25 -24.33
C ASP A 474 3.66 33.73 -25.20
N GLY A 475 3.82 32.58 -25.89
CA GLY A 475 2.75 31.94 -26.65
C GLY A 475 1.63 31.36 -25.81
N THR A 476 1.98 30.74 -24.67
CA THR A 476 1.00 30.10 -23.76
C THR A 476 0.36 31.13 -22.82
N ILE A 477 1.03 32.28 -22.59
CA ILE A 477 0.53 33.33 -21.70
C ILE A 477 -0.28 34.37 -22.48
N LYS A 478 -0.06 34.53 -23.79
CA LYS A 478 -0.85 35.47 -24.64
C LYS A 478 -2.28 35.03 -24.89
N ASP A 479 -2.57 33.74 -24.83
CA ASP A 479 -3.94 33.20 -24.85
C ASP A 479 -4.62 33.27 -23.47
N GLN A 480 -3.90 33.62 -22.40
CA GLN A 480 -4.43 33.79 -21.05
C GLN A 480 -4.32 35.28 -20.66
N VAL A 481 -5.44 35.89 -20.31
CA VAL A 481 -5.61 37.30 -19.92
C VAL A 481 -4.93 37.62 -18.56
N LEU A 482 -3.68 37.23 -18.36
CA LEU A 482 -2.92 37.53 -17.13
C LEU A 482 -1.89 38.62 -17.42
N PRO A 483 -1.90 39.82 -16.73
CA PRO A 483 -0.93 40.89 -16.90
C PRO A 483 0.51 40.42 -16.64
N LEU A 484 1.41 40.77 -17.55
CA LEU A 484 2.85 40.57 -17.40
C LEU A 484 3.50 41.88 -16.93
N PHE A 485 4.10 41.85 -15.75
CA PHE A 485 4.79 42.98 -15.17
C PHE A 485 6.29 43.00 -15.52
N ASP A 486 6.84 44.18 -15.82
CA ASP A 486 8.28 44.35 -15.98
C ASP A 486 9.00 44.24 -14.62
N ILE A 487 10.22 43.69 -14.62
CA ILE A 487 11.05 43.54 -13.42
C ILE A 487 11.37 44.89 -12.76
N SER A 488 11.51 45.94 -13.54
CA SER A 488 11.72 47.28 -13.05
C SER A 488 10.54 47.81 -12.24
N THR A 489 9.31 47.54 -12.69
CA THR A 489 8.08 47.88 -11.98
C THR A 489 7.99 47.16 -10.64
N ILE A 490 8.29 45.82 -10.62
CA ILE A 490 8.23 45.05 -9.40
C ILE A 490 9.34 45.45 -8.41
N ARG A 491 10.54 45.75 -8.89
CA ARG A 491 11.62 46.30 -8.05
C ARG A 491 11.27 47.64 -7.41
N ALA A 492 10.68 48.56 -8.21
CA ALA A 492 10.22 49.84 -7.67
C ALA A 492 9.10 49.64 -6.65
N ALA A 493 8.12 48.77 -6.95
CA ALA A 493 7.00 48.48 -6.06
C ALA A 493 7.41 47.89 -4.72
N THR A 494 8.51 47.11 -4.68
CA THR A 494 8.98 46.39 -3.48
C THR A 494 10.20 47.04 -2.81
N ASP A 495 10.58 48.23 -3.22
CA ASP A 495 11.81 48.94 -2.82
C ASP A 495 13.03 48.02 -2.98
N ASN A 496 13.20 47.47 -4.19
CA ASN A 496 14.24 46.53 -4.57
C ASN A 496 14.30 45.26 -3.65
N PHE A 497 13.12 44.76 -3.23
CA PHE A 497 12.97 43.63 -2.31
C PHE A 497 13.59 43.88 -0.93
N ALA A 498 13.37 45.07 -0.41
CA ALA A 498 13.88 45.47 0.90
C ALA A 498 13.40 44.49 1.99
N SER A 499 14.28 44.23 2.96
CA SER A 499 13.95 43.34 4.07
C SER A 499 12.79 43.83 4.94
N THR A 500 12.58 45.13 4.98
CA THR A 500 11.46 45.82 5.66
C THR A 500 10.11 45.50 5.01
N ASN A 501 10.10 45.20 3.71
CA ASN A 501 8.90 44.84 2.96
C ASN A 501 8.67 43.33 2.88
N LYS A 502 9.51 42.51 3.54
CA LYS A 502 9.38 41.07 3.56
C LYS A 502 8.21 40.67 4.45
N LEU A 503 7.17 40.08 3.85
CA LEU A 503 5.99 39.55 4.55
C LEU A 503 6.22 38.18 5.18
N GLY A 504 7.06 37.36 4.52
CA GLY A 504 7.40 36.03 4.99
C GLY A 504 8.31 35.28 4.03
N GLN A 505 8.73 34.08 4.42
CA GLN A 505 9.53 33.18 3.61
C GLN A 505 9.04 31.75 3.80
N GLY A 506 8.77 31.03 2.73
CA GLY A 506 8.44 29.61 2.78
C GLY A 506 9.41 28.79 1.90
N GLY A 507 9.20 27.50 1.78
CA GLY A 507 10.03 26.61 0.94
C GLY A 507 10.12 27.00 -0.53
N PHE A 508 9.20 27.85 -1.00
CA PHE A 508 9.12 28.30 -2.41
C PHE A 508 9.75 29.67 -2.66
N GLY A 509 10.22 30.34 -1.62
CA GLY A 509 10.86 31.62 -1.70
C GLY A 509 10.21 32.70 -0.84
N PRO A 510 10.84 33.91 -0.77
CA PRO A 510 10.35 35.03 0.01
C PRO A 510 9.17 35.72 -0.68
N VAL A 511 8.25 36.26 0.16
CA VAL A 511 7.11 37.11 -0.26
C VAL A 511 7.33 38.53 0.25
N TYR A 512 7.11 39.50 -0.60
CA TYR A 512 7.30 40.93 -0.29
C TYR A 512 6.02 41.73 -0.47
N ASN A 513 5.77 42.65 0.43
CA ASN A 513 4.78 43.70 0.19
C ASN A 513 5.28 44.66 -0.88
N GLY A 514 4.39 45.13 -1.75
CA GLY A 514 4.69 46.09 -2.77
C GLY A 514 3.50 47.03 -3.07
N CYS A 515 3.79 48.22 -3.55
CA CYS A 515 2.78 49.16 -4.02
C CYS A 515 3.03 49.43 -5.51
N LEU A 516 2.07 49.07 -6.36
CA LEU A 516 2.16 49.31 -7.80
C LEU A 516 1.98 50.80 -8.10
N PRO A 517 2.41 51.29 -9.28
CA PRO A 517 2.18 52.67 -9.68
C PRO A 517 0.71 53.11 -9.71
N SER A 518 -0.21 52.18 -9.70
CA SER A 518 -1.65 52.37 -9.58
C SER A 518 -2.15 52.57 -8.15
N GLU A 519 -1.24 52.70 -7.16
CA GLU A 519 -1.52 52.72 -5.71
C GLU A 519 -2.11 51.41 -5.17
N GLN A 520 -2.09 50.34 -5.96
CA GLN A 520 -2.58 49.02 -5.56
C GLN A 520 -1.52 48.30 -4.75
N GLU A 521 -1.84 47.92 -3.50
CA GLU A 521 -1.02 47.04 -2.68
C GLU A 521 -1.04 45.60 -3.22
N VAL A 522 0.13 44.98 -3.28
CA VAL A 522 0.34 43.64 -3.82
C VAL A 522 1.29 42.82 -2.95
N ALA A 523 1.13 41.49 -2.99
CA ALA A 523 2.09 40.54 -2.43
C ALA A 523 2.89 39.89 -3.57
N VAL A 524 4.20 40.08 -3.57
CA VAL A 524 5.13 39.56 -4.58
C VAL A 524 5.89 38.37 -4.08
N LYS A 525 5.53 37.14 -4.56
CA LYS A 525 6.22 35.88 -4.28
C LYS A 525 7.38 35.72 -5.26
N ARG A 526 8.62 35.83 -4.79
CA ARG A 526 9.83 35.68 -5.60
C ARG A 526 10.34 34.25 -5.48
N LEU A 527 10.32 33.49 -6.57
CA LEU A 527 10.66 32.06 -6.55
C LEU A 527 12.16 31.83 -6.51
N SER A 528 12.59 30.80 -5.76
CA SER A 528 13.99 30.44 -5.59
C SER A 528 14.64 29.97 -6.89
N LYS A 529 15.85 30.49 -7.20
CA LYS A 529 16.63 30.12 -8.39
C LYS A 529 17.22 28.74 -8.36
N SER A 530 17.41 28.16 -7.16
CA SER A 530 18.21 26.94 -6.94
C SER A 530 17.43 25.65 -7.09
N SER A 531 16.11 25.67 -7.21
CA SER A 531 15.28 24.45 -7.31
C SER A 531 14.63 24.32 -8.69
N GLY A 532 14.90 23.22 -9.41
CA GLY A 532 14.15 22.83 -10.59
C GLY A 532 12.63 22.74 -10.32
N GLN A 533 12.26 22.59 -9.06
CA GLN A 533 10.93 22.58 -8.51
C GLN A 533 10.21 23.93 -8.63
N GLY A 534 10.87 25.05 -8.37
CA GLY A 534 10.26 26.40 -8.47
C GLY A 534 9.76 26.76 -9.87
N SER A 535 10.40 26.22 -10.92
CA SER A 535 9.93 26.41 -12.30
C SER A 535 8.62 25.66 -12.60
N GLN A 536 8.45 24.47 -12.05
CA GLN A 536 7.24 23.67 -12.23
C GLN A 536 6.08 24.27 -11.42
N GLU A 537 6.34 24.75 -10.24
CA GLU A 537 5.37 25.40 -9.35
C GLU A 537 4.88 26.72 -9.96
N PHE A 538 5.80 27.54 -10.48
CA PHE A 538 5.42 28.76 -11.21
C PHE A 538 4.45 28.44 -12.36
N LYS A 539 4.77 27.43 -13.18
CA LYS A 539 3.88 26.99 -14.26
C LYS A 539 2.52 26.54 -13.75
N ASN A 540 2.51 25.73 -12.69
CA ASN A 540 1.28 25.24 -12.07
C ASN A 540 0.42 26.40 -11.55
N GLU A 541 1.00 27.33 -10.78
CA GLU A 541 0.26 28.45 -10.22
C GLU A 541 -0.29 29.38 -11.33
N VAL A 542 0.50 29.71 -12.33
CA VAL A 542 0.02 30.56 -13.46
C VAL A 542 -1.09 29.84 -14.24
N MET A 543 -0.94 28.56 -14.54
CA MET A 543 -1.93 27.79 -15.32
C MET A 543 -3.24 27.54 -14.59
N LEU A 544 -3.18 27.36 -13.27
CA LEU A 544 -4.34 27.00 -12.45
C LEU A 544 -5.05 28.23 -11.92
N ILE A 545 -4.35 29.10 -11.17
CA ILE A 545 -4.97 30.23 -10.47
C ILE A 545 -5.44 31.32 -11.44
N ALA A 546 -4.75 31.53 -12.55
CA ALA A 546 -5.17 32.56 -13.53
C ALA A 546 -6.60 32.33 -14.05
N LYS A 547 -7.10 31.10 -13.98
CA LYS A 547 -8.45 30.74 -14.45
C LYS A 547 -9.48 30.66 -13.33
N LEU A 548 -9.04 30.80 -12.06
CA LEU A 548 -9.90 30.63 -10.89
C LEU A 548 -10.26 32.01 -10.31
N GLN A 549 -11.54 32.25 -10.12
CA GLN A 549 -12.06 33.44 -9.46
C GLN A 549 -13.11 33.06 -8.44
N HIS A 550 -12.75 33.11 -7.17
CA HIS A 550 -13.66 32.84 -6.06
C HIS A 550 -13.30 33.69 -4.85
N ARG A 551 -14.28 34.15 -4.09
CA ARG A 551 -14.06 35.01 -2.92
C ARG A 551 -13.19 34.40 -1.81
N ASN A 552 -13.16 33.08 -1.70
CA ASN A 552 -12.35 32.33 -0.73
C ASN A 552 -11.06 31.75 -1.34
N LEU A 553 -10.60 32.27 -2.48
CA LEU A 553 -9.30 31.97 -3.07
C LEU A 553 -8.51 33.25 -3.25
N VAL A 554 -7.20 33.21 -3.07
CA VAL A 554 -6.29 34.34 -3.31
C VAL A 554 -6.24 34.62 -4.80
N ARG A 555 -6.39 35.88 -5.17
CA ARG A 555 -6.40 36.33 -6.56
C ARG A 555 -4.97 36.58 -7.07
N LEU A 556 -4.61 35.93 -8.17
CA LEU A 556 -3.39 36.23 -8.91
C LEU A 556 -3.64 37.44 -9.83
N LEU A 557 -2.88 38.51 -9.63
CA LEU A 557 -3.00 39.78 -10.40
C LEU A 557 -2.13 39.78 -11.64
N GLY A 558 -1.01 39.02 -11.61
CA GLY A 558 -0.11 38.91 -12.73
C GLY A 558 1.15 38.13 -12.41
N CYS A 559 2.09 38.12 -13.33
CA CYS A 559 3.40 37.54 -13.11
C CYS A 559 4.51 38.40 -13.72
N CYS A 560 5.75 38.17 -13.25
CA CYS A 560 6.94 38.78 -13.82
C CYS A 560 7.92 37.66 -14.21
N ILE A 561 8.39 37.74 -15.47
CA ILE A 561 9.38 36.79 -16.01
C ILE A 561 10.52 37.60 -16.59
N SER A 562 11.69 37.52 -16.00
CA SER A 562 12.87 38.20 -16.47
C SER A 562 14.10 37.33 -16.36
N ARG A 563 14.71 36.98 -17.49
CA ARG A 563 15.90 36.07 -17.59
C ARG A 563 15.88 34.92 -16.60
N ASP A 564 16.38 35.15 -15.37
CA ASP A 564 16.49 34.12 -14.32
C ASP A 564 15.53 34.36 -13.14
N GLU A 565 14.69 35.40 -13.19
CA GLU A 565 13.75 35.77 -12.13
C GLU A 565 12.32 35.39 -12.52
N ARG A 566 11.60 34.73 -11.64
CA ARG A 566 10.18 34.42 -11.79
C ARG A 566 9.45 34.86 -10.54
N MET A 567 8.40 35.66 -10.71
CA MET A 567 7.62 36.17 -9.58
C MET A 567 6.15 36.10 -9.89
N LEU A 568 5.36 35.85 -8.86
CA LEU A 568 3.92 35.86 -8.89
C LEU A 568 3.43 37.02 -8.07
N ILE A 569 2.47 37.77 -8.62
CA ILE A 569 1.94 39.00 -8.04
C ILE A 569 0.49 38.73 -7.64
N TYR A 570 0.23 38.75 -6.34
CA TYR A 570 -1.08 38.49 -5.75
C TYR A 570 -1.69 39.76 -5.13
N GLU A 571 -2.99 39.69 -4.85
CA GLU A 571 -3.62 40.66 -3.97
C GLU A 571 -2.96 40.64 -2.58
N TYR A 572 -2.80 41.82 -1.97
CA TYR A 572 -2.27 41.93 -0.61
C TYR A 572 -3.37 41.63 0.42
N LEU A 573 -3.06 40.82 1.44
CA LEU A 573 -3.97 40.46 2.50
C LEU A 573 -3.37 40.86 3.85
N PRO A 574 -3.94 41.91 4.52
CA PRO A 574 -3.29 42.55 5.65
C PRO A 574 -3.24 41.68 6.92
N ASN A 575 -4.19 40.74 7.07
CA ASN A 575 -4.29 39.92 8.28
C ASN A 575 -3.46 38.65 8.22
N LYS A 576 -2.49 38.54 7.30
CA LYS A 576 -1.57 37.37 7.24
C LYS A 576 -2.31 36.05 7.13
N SER A 577 -1.68 34.96 7.60
CA SER A 577 -2.21 33.61 7.56
C SER A 577 -2.91 33.23 8.88
N LEU A 578 -3.85 32.28 8.80
CA LEU A 578 -4.70 31.82 9.89
C LEU A 578 -3.91 31.24 11.06
N ASP A 579 -2.78 30.58 10.79
CA ASP A 579 -1.89 30.00 11.82
C ASP A 579 -1.33 31.07 12.76
N CYS A 580 -1.14 32.31 12.31
CA CYS A 580 -0.73 33.45 13.15
C CYS A 580 -1.79 33.83 14.19
N PHE A 581 -3.02 33.40 14.02
CA PHE A 581 -4.13 33.64 14.96
C PHE A 581 -4.40 32.41 15.83
N ILE A 582 -4.58 31.24 15.25
CA ILE A 582 -5.03 30.06 16.02
C ILE A 582 -3.93 29.45 16.89
N PHE A 583 -2.63 29.64 16.55
CA PHE A 583 -1.52 29.06 17.31
C PHE A 583 -0.72 30.08 18.14
N ASN A 584 -1.04 31.37 18.02
CA ASN A 584 -0.42 32.42 18.82
C ASN A 584 -1.36 32.83 19.97
N GLU A 585 -0.95 32.63 21.22
CA GLU A 585 -1.78 32.90 22.40
C GLU A 585 -2.26 34.34 22.46
N ALA A 586 -1.42 35.32 22.07
CA ALA A 586 -1.79 36.74 22.08
C ALA A 586 -2.90 37.07 21.06
N ASN A 587 -2.91 36.39 19.93
CA ASN A 587 -3.87 36.66 18.84
C ASN A 587 -5.09 35.74 18.91
N ARG A 588 -5.01 34.61 19.60
CA ARG A 588 -6.06 33.57 19.66
C ARG A 588 -7.37 34.11 20.25
N THR A 589 -7.29 34.99 21.23
CA THR A 589 -8.44 35.64 21.86
C THR A 589 -9.19 36.60 20.94
N THR A 590 -8.58 37.05 19.84
CA THR A 590 -9.22 37.95 18.87
C THR A 590 -10.18 37.23 17.93
N LEU A 591 -10.11 35.89 17.83
CA LEU A 591 -11.00 35.06 17.04
C LEU A 591 -12.07 34.42 17.94
N ASP A 592 -13.24 35.05 18.02
CA ASP A 592 -14.41 34.45 18.64
C ASP A 592 -14.96 33.28 17.81
N TRP A 593 -15.96 32.55 18.35
CA TRP A 593 -16.53 31.39 17.65
C TRP A 593 -17.18 31.77 16.33
N ASP A 594 -17.90 32.87 16.25
CA ASP A 594 -18.60 33.28 15.04
C ASP A 594 -17.63 33.58 13.88
N GLN A 595 -16.49 34.15 14.21
CA GLN A 595 -15.40 34.36 13.24
C GLN A 595 -14.75 33.06 12.83
N ARG A 596 -14.44 32.16 13.80
CA ARG A 596 -13.90 30.82 13.48
C ARG A 596 -14.84 30.02 12.59
N PHE A 597 -16.12 30.06 12.88
CA PHE A 597 -17.13 29.36 12.08
C PHE A 597 -17.24 29.94 10.66
N LYS A 598 -17.21 31.26 10.51
CA LYS A 598 -17.16 31.93 9.20
C LYS A 598 -15.91 31.52 8.41
N ILE A 599 -14.76 31.40 9.08
CA ILE A 599 -13.51 30.92 8.48
C ILE A 599 -13.66 29.47 8.02
N ILE A 600 -14.14 28.57 8.87
CA ILE A 600 -14.39 27.17 8.53
C ILE A 600 -15.30 27.05 7.29
N LEU A 601 -16.42 27.77 7.32
CA LEU A 601 -17.38 27.75 6.22
C LEU A 601 -16.80 28.34 4.91
N GLY A 602 -16.00 29.40 5.02
CA GLY A 602 -15.32 30.01 3.88
C GLY A 602 -14.29 29.11 3.25
N ILE A 603 -13.48 28.41 4.05
CA ILE A 603 -12.51 27.39 3.58
C ILE A 603 -13.27 26.26 2.88
N ALA A 604 -14.34 25.72 3.50
CA ALA A 604 -15.14 24.66 2.91
C ALA A 604 -15.70 25.03 1.53
N ARG A 605 -16.21 26.26 1.38
CA ARG A 605 -16.70 26.79 0.09
C ARG A 605 -15.56 26.98 -0.94
N GLY A 606 -14.38 27.43 -0.51
CA GLY A 606 -13.22 27.54 -1.38
C GLY A 606 -12.77 26.20 -1.94
N VAL A 607 -12.69 25.17 -1.09
CA VAL A 607 -12.34 23.81 -1.51
C VAL A 607 -13.44 23.18 -2.37
N LEU A 608 -14.72 23.40 -2.03
CA LEU A 608 -15.85 22.95 -2.86
C LEU A 608 -15.76 23.52 -4.28
N TYR A 609 -15.46 24.82 -4.40
CA TYR A 609 -15.29 25.47 -5.69
C TYR A 609 -14.16 24.81 -6.51
N LEU A 610 -13.04 24.45 -5.89
CA LEU A 610 -11.94 23.74 -6.56
C LEU A 610 -12.34 22.35 -7.03
N HIS A 611 -13.11 21.62 -6.23
CA HIS A 611 -13.47 20.22 -6.50
C HIS A 611 -14.61 20.07 -7.51
N GLN A 612 -15.54 21.02 -7.57
CA GLN A 612 -16.81 20.83 -8.27
C GLN A 612 -17.24 22.02 -9.11
N ASP A 613 -17.22 23.25 -8.57
CA ASP A 613 -17.83 24.42 -9.22
C ASP A 613 -16.90 25.10 -10.22
N SER A 614 -15.59 24.82 -10.18
CA SER A 614 -14.65 25.34 -11.17
C SER A 614 -14.74 24.54 -12.48
N ARG A 615 -14.43 25.19 -13.62
CA ARG A 615 -14.35 24.48 -14.92
C ARG A 615 -13.30 23.37 -14.96
N LEU A 616 -12.41 23.35 -13.98
CA LEU A 616 -11.31 22.40 -13.84
C LEU A 616 -11.43 21.75 -12.47
N LYS A 617 -11.51 20.43 -12.41
CA LYS A 617 -11.48 19.68 -11.15
C LYS A 617 -10.07 19.75 -10.58
N ILE A 618 -9.87 20.46 -9.47
CA ILE A 618 -8.55 20.76 -8.92
C ILE A 618 -8.43 20.18 -7.51
N ILE A 619 -7.36 19.44 -7.27
CA ILE A 619 -6.95 18.93 -5.95
C ILE A 619 -5.81 19.82 -5.45
N HIS A 620 -5.95 20.39 -4.26
CA HIS A 620 -4.98 21.34 -3.69
C HIS A 620 -3.71 20.68 -3.19
N ARG A 621 -3.84 19.58 -2.43
CA ARG A 621 -2.79 18.70 -1.89
C ARG A 621 -1.91 19.29 -0.77
N ASP A 622 -2.09 20.56 -0.42
CA ASP A 622 -1.38 21.23 0.70
C ASP A 622 -2.28 22.20 1.45
N LEU A 623 -3.49 21.75 1.81
CA LEU A 623 -4.43 22.54 2.61
C LEU A 623 -4.01 22.51 4.08
N LYS A 624 -3.64 23.67 4.64
CA LYS A 624 -3.18 23.85 6.04
C LYS A 624 -3.41 25.28 6.51
N ALA A 625 -3.29 25.51 7.82
CA ALA A 625 -3.55 26.84 8.41
C ALA A 625 -2.68 27.95 7.84
N SER A 626 -1.40 27.71 7.54
CA SER A 626 -0.49 28.72 6.96
C SER A 626 -0.76 29.03 5.49
N ASN A 627 -1.56 28.21 4.78
CA ASN A 627 -2.00 28.44 3.41
C ASN A 627 -3.40 29.06 3.32
N VAL A 628 -4.02 29.40 4.45
CA VAL A 628 -5.27 30.17 4.52
C VAL A 628 -4.94 31.59 4.98
N LEU A 629 -5.06 32.56 4.08
CA LEU A 629 -4.81 33.97 4.36
C LEU A 629 -6.14 34.67 4.70
N LEU A 630 -6.07 35.76 5.49
CA LEU A 630 -7.23 36.51 5.93
C LEU A 630 -7.22 37.92 5.31
N ASP A 631 -8.35 38.32 4.72
CA ASP A 631 -8.53 39.68 4.19
C ASP A 631 -8.81 40.70 5.32
N SER A 632 -8.96 41.97 4.99
CA SER A 632 -9.23 43.02 5.97
C SER A 632 -10.49 42.81 6.81
N ALA A 633 -11.46 42.05 6.30
CA ALA A 633 -12.70 41.66 6.98
C ALA A 633 -12.63 40.28 7.66
N MET A 634 -11.43 39.70 7.82
CA MET A 634 -11.19 38.36 8.39
C MET A 634 -11.84 37.24 7.57
N ASN A 635 -12.14 37.43 6.28
CA ASN A 635 -12.61 36.31 5.46
C ASN A 635 -11.43 35.48 4.97
N PRO A 636 -11.56 34.12 4.97
CA PRO A 636 -10.48 33.23 4.56
C PRO A 636 -10.32 33.19 3.04
N LYS A 637 -9.08 33.16 2.59
CA LYS A 637 -8.68 32.96 1.19
C LYS A 637 -7.59 31.92 1.10
N ILE A 638 -7.87 30.81 0.42
CA ILE A 638 -6.92 29.71 0.20
C ILE A 638 -5.84 30.17 -0.77
N SER A 639 -4.58 29.91 -0.44
CA SER A 639 -3.39 30.31 -1.20
C SER A 639 -2.47 29.11 -1.49
N ASP A 640 -1.42 29.32 -2.27
CA ASP A 640 -0.34 28.39 -2.55
C ASP A 640 -0.74 27.12 -3.34
N PHE A 641 -1.01 27.31 -4.62
CA PHE A 641 -1.40 26.25 -5.55
C PHE A 641 -0.20 25.59 -6.27
N GLY A 642 1.02 25.78 -5.80
CA GLY A 642 2.23 25.25 -6.42
C GLY A 642 2.21 23.72 -6.55
N MET A 643 1.55 23.03 -5.62
CA MET A 643 1.39 21.57 -5.60
C MET A 643 0.06 21.06 -6.16
N ALA A 644 -0.85 21.96 -6.56
CA ALA A 644 -2.17 21.58 -7.03
C ALA A 644 -2.13 20.78 -8.34
N LYS A 645 -3.14 19.95 -8.56
CA LYS A 645 -3.27 19.10 -9.76
C LYS A 645 -4.67 19.18 -10.35
N MET A 646 -4.74 19.28 -11.69
CA MET A 646 -5.97 19.17 -12.44
C MET A 646 -6.31 17.69 -12.68
N PHE A 647 -7.60 17.38 -12.55
CA PHE A 647 -8.17 16.09 -12.95
C PHE A 647 -9.00 16.28 -14.23
N GLY A 648 -8.99 15.24 -15.08
CA GLY A 648 -9.95 15.15 -16.18
C GLY A 648 -11.37 14.90 -15.65
N GLU A 649 -12.38 15.14 -16.51
CA GLU A 649 -13.81 15.04 -16.12
C GLU A 649 -14.16 13.68 -15.50
N ASP A 650 -13.63 12.57 -16.04
CA ASP A 650 -13.87 11.19 -15.60
C ASP A 650 -12.85 10.69 -14.57
N GLN A 651 -11.87 11.50 -14.19
CA GLN A 651 -10.81 11.06 -13.30
C GLN A 651 -11.26 11.19 -11.83
N ILE A 652 -11.32 10.05 -11.12
CA ILE A 652 -11.71 9.98 -9.71
C ILE A 652 -10.47 10.04 -8.80
N GLN A 653 -9.36 9.44 -9.21
CA GLN A 653 -8.13 9.26 -8.43
C GLN A 653 -6.90 9.28 -9.32
N ALA A 654 -5.76 9.70 -8.79
CA ALA A 654 -4.47 9.64 -9.48
C ALA A 654 -3.36 9.18 -8.55
N ASN A 655 -2.28 8.69 -9.13
CA ASN A 655 -1.09 8.25 -8.41
C ASN A 655 0.10 9.16 -8.71
N THR A 656 0.97 9.34 -7.72
CA THR A 656 2.23 10.06 -7.87
C THR A 656 3.37 9.28 -7.23
N ASN A 657 4.48 9.18 -7.96
CA ASN A 657 5.71 8.56 -7.44
C ASN A 657 6.44 9.49 -6.44
N ARG A 658 6.09 10.77 -6.41
CA ARG A 658 6.64 11.76 -5.49
C ARG A 658 5.51 12.29 -4.61
N VAL A 659 5.50 11.90 -3.35
CA VAL A 659 4.59 12.43 -2.33
C VAL A 659 5.16 13.77 -1.86
N VAL A 660 4.37 14.84 -1.99
CA VAL A 660 4.72 16.21 -1.59
C VAL A 660 3.56 16.81 -0.81
N GLY A 661 3.86 17.63 0.19
CA GLY A 661 2.86 18.29 1.04
C GLY A 661 3.36 18.40 2.48
N THR A 662 2.48 18.78 3.39
CA THR A 662 2.81 18.99 4.80
C THR A 662 2.44 17.76 5.63
N TYR A 663 3.43 17.16 6.32
CA TYR A 663 3.20 16.05 7.24
C TYR A 663 2.18 16.44 8.33
N GLY A 664 1.26 15.52 8.65
CA GLY A 664 0.18 15.76 9.60
C GLY A 664 -1.14 16.19 8.97
N TYR A 665 -1.14 16.69 7.72
CA TYR A 665 -2.35 17.03 6.96
C TYR A 665 -2.61 16.06 5.81
N MET A 666 -1.64 15.20 5.48
CA MET A 666 -1.77 14.21 4.41
C MET A 666 -2.72 13.09 4.80
N SER A 667 -3.60 12.70 3.90
CA SER A 667 -4.44 11.51 4.08
C SER A 667 -3.62 10.21 4.02
N PRO A 668 -4.06 9.10 4.66
CA PRO A 668 -3.31 7.85 4.71
C PRO A 668 -2.96 7.29 3.33
N GLU A 669 -3.92 7.26 2.42
CA GLU A 669 -3.74 6.76 1.05
C GLU A 669 -2.74 7.62 0.26
N TYR A 670 -2.70 8.92 0.53
CA TYR A 670 -1.75 9.80 -0.11
C TYR A 670 -0.34 9.65 0.47
N ALA A 671 -0.21 9.69 1.79
CA ALA A 671 1.09 9.58 2.47
C ALA A 671 1.77 8.23 2.22
N MET A 672 1.01 7.12 2.20
CA MET A 672 1.56 5.77 2.11
C MET A 672 1.66 5.23 0.68
N GLN A 673 0.76 5.65 -0.21
CA GLN A 673 0.61 5.05 -1.54
C GLN A 673 0.79 6.06 -2.68
N GLY A 674 0.87 7.36 -2.37
CA GLY A 674 0.89 8.41 -3.37
C GLY A 674 -0.45 8.59 -4.10
N LEU A 675 -1.52 7.94 -3.61
CA LEU A 675 -2.86 8.01 -4.19
C LEU A 675 -3.57 9.26 -3.69
N TYR A 676 -3.94 10.16 -4.58
CA TYR A 676 -4.65 11.39 -4.21
C TYR A 676 -5.95 11.58 -4.99
N SER A 677 -6.91 12.17 -4.34
CA SER A 677 -8.25 12.46 -4.87
C SER A 677 -8.83 13.70 -4.18
N ILE A 678 -10.04 14.10 -4.53
CA ILE A 678 -10.78 15.12 -3.79
C ILE A 678 -10.93 14.77 -2.30
N LYS A 679 -10.95 13.48 -1.96
CA LYS A 679 -11.08 12.99 -0.57
C LYS A 679 -9.77 13.18 0.25
N SER A 680 -8.63 13.40 -0.42
CA SER A 680 -7.38 13.74 0.25
C SER A 680 -7.42 15.19 0.78
N ASP A 681 -7.99 16.15 0.02
CA ASP A 681 -8.22 17.52 0.51
C ASP A 681 -9.29 17.57 1.60
N VAL A 682 -10.30 16.68 1.54
CA VAL A 682 -11.29 16.53 2.62
C VAL A 682 -10.63 16.13 3.93
N PHE A 683 -9.68 15.19 3.88
CA PHE A 683 -8.91 14.80 5.07
C PHE A 683 -8.12 16.00 5.63
N SER A 684 -7.39 16.71 4.78
CA SER A 684 -6.63 17.91 5.20
C SER A 684 -7.55 19.00 5.77
N PHE A 685 -8.75 19.18 5.21
CA PHE A 685 -9.78 20.06 5.76
C PHE A 685 -10.24 19.60 7.15
N GLY A 686 -10.43 18.31 7.38
CA GLY A 686 -10.79 17.75 8.69
C GLY A 686 -9.76 18.06 9.76
N VAL A 687 -8.46 17.89 9.45
CA VAL A 687 -7.36 18.29 10.36
C VAL A 687 -7.43 19.78 10.68
N LEU A 688 -7.50 20.62 9.65
CA LEU A 688 -7.56 22.08 9.79
C LEU A 688 -8.78 22.52 10.60
N LEU A 689 -9.93 21.88 10.42
CA LEU A 689 -11.13 22.18 11.18
C LEU A 689 -10.93 21.91 12.69
N LEU A 690 -10.34 20.77 13.06
CA LEU A 690 -10.05 20.46 14.46
C LEU A 690 -9.00 21.41 15.05
N GLU A 691 -8.01 21.86 14.29
CA GLU A 691 -7.05 22.88 14.70
C GLU A 691 -7.73 24.24 15.00
N ILE A 692 -8.67 24.64 14.14
CA ILE A 692 -9.41 25.92 14.33
C ILE A 692 -10.27 25.84 15.60
N VAL A 693 -10.89 24.70 15.90
CA VAL A 693 -11.74 24.50 17.09
C VAL A 693 -10.91 24.45 18.36
N SER A 694 -9.81 23.69 18.35
CA SER A 694 -9.01 23.42 19.54
C SER A 694 -7.94 24.47 19.84
N GLY A 695 -7.52 25.24 18.84
CA GLY A 695 -6.38 26.15 18.94
C GLY A 695 -5.03 25.44 19.10
N LYS A 696 -4.95 24.14 18.81
CA LYS A 696 -3.75 23.31 18.94
C LYS A 696 -3.32 22.79 17.57
N ARG A 697 -2.02 22.69 17.33
CA ARG A 697 -1.50 22.08 16.09
C ARG A 697 -1.61 20.57 16.17
N ASN A 698 -1.84 19.91 15.02
CA ASN A 698 -1.86 18.45 14.97
C ASN A 698 -0.55 17.79 15.44
N THR A 699 0.57 18.49 15.32
CA THR A 699 1.91 18.02 15.70
C THR A 699 2.33 18.32 17.13
N ASP A 700 1.61 19.12 17.88
CA ASP A 700 2.01 19.57 19.24
C ASP A 700 2.01 18.45 20.30
N PHE A 701 1.45 17.28 19.98
CA PHE A 701 1.24 16.17 20.90
C PHE A 701 2.38 15.16 20.97
N TYR A 702 3.49 15.37 20.29
CA TYR A 702 4.62 14.43 20.28
C TYR A 702 5.22 14.15 21.66
N ASN A 703 5.08 15.08 22.60
CA ASN A 703 5.60 14.99 23.97
C ASN A 703 4.53 14.61 24.99
N ASP A 704 3.26 14.42 24.59
CA ASP A 704 2.18 14.08 25.51
C ASP A 704 2.11 12.56 25.70
N SER A 705 2.04 12.09 26.95
CA SER A 705 2.01 10.66 27.29
C SER A 705 0.71 9.96 26.86
N ALA A 706 -0.35 10.70 26.58
CA ALA A 706 -1.69 10.14 26.33
C ALA A 706 -2.08 10.07 24.85
N SER A 707 -1.54 10.93 23.97
CA SER A 707 -1.95 11.02 22.57
C SER A 707 -0.77 11.42 21.67
N LEU A 708 -0.65 10.81 20.49
CA LEU A 708 0.45 11.07 19.54
C LEU A 708 0.18 12.25 18.61
N ASN A 709 -1.08 12.70 18.47
CA ASN A 709 -1.49 13.80 17.59
C ASN A 709 -2.86 14.33 18.02
N LEU A 710 -3.27 15.49 17.48
CA LEU A 710 -4.55 16.12 17.77
C LEU A 710 -5.73 15.22 17.42
N ILE A 711 -5.66 14.47 16.32
CA ILE A 711 -6.74 13.57 15.86
C ILE A 711 -7.04 12.54 16.95
N ALA A 712 -6.01 11.88 17.47
CA ALA A 712 -6.14 10.90 18.54
C ALA A 712 -6.66 11.52 19.84
N HIS A 713 -6.18 12.71 20.19
CA HIS A 713 -6.63 13.45 21.37
C HIS A 713 -8.13 13.79 21.30
N VAL A 714 -8.57 14.38 20.18
CA VAL A 714 -9.98 14.72 19.95
C VAL A 714 -10.85 13.46 19.93
N TRP A 715 -10.40 12.39 19.28
CA TRP A 715 -11.14 11.13 19.23
C TRP A 715 -11.35 10.51 20.62
N ASN A 716 -10.33 10.52 21.48
CA ASN A 716 -10.43 10.00 22.84
C ASN A 716 -11.42 10.80 23.68
N LEU A 717 -11.34 12.14 23.66
CA LEU A 717 -12.28 13.01 24.36
C LEU A 717 -13.70 12.86 23.84
N TRP A 718 -13.89 12.77 22.52
CA TRP A 718 -15.19 12.49 21.91
C TRP A 718 -15.82 11.19 22.41
N LYS A 719 -15.03 10.10 22.48
CA LYS A 719 -15.51 8.80 22.99
C LYS A 719 -15.89 8.85 24.49
N GLU A 720 -15.19 9.67 25.25
CA GLU A 720 -15.44 9.87 26.69
C GLU A 720 -16.61 10.83 26.97
N GLY A 721 -17.20 11.44 25.95
CA GLY A 721 -18.24 12.46 26.10
C GLY A 721 -17.73 13.76 26.73
N LYS A 722 -16.42 14.04 26.64
CA LYS A 722 -15.75 15.25 27.16
C LYS A 722 -15.53 16.28 26.04
N ASP A 723 -16.57 16.57 25.32
CA ASP A 723 -16.48 17.40 24.10
C ASP A 723 -16.05 18.86 24.41
N SER A 724 -16.38 19.35 25.60
CA SER A 724 -15.97 20.68 26.09
C SER A 724 -14.46 20.83 26.21
N ASP A 725 -13.72 19.73 26.46
CA ASP A 725 -12.28 19.76 26.67
C ASP A 725 -11.49 19.80 25.34
N ILE A 726 -12.21 19.60 24.23
CA ILE A 726 -11.66 19.75 22.88
C ILE A 726 -11.54 21.21 22.48
N VAL A 727 -12.44 22.06 23.02
CA VAL A 727 -12.58 23.45 22.62
C VAL A 727 -11.42 24.28 23.17
N ASP A 728 -10.96 25.24 22.38
CA ASP A 728 -9.91 26.17 22.82
C ASP A 728 -10.31 26.89 24.13
N PRO A 729 -9.55 26.70 25.22
CA PRO A 729 -9.89 27.30 26.53
C PRO A 729 -9.78 28.82 26.50
N LEU A 730 -9.09 29.44 25.55
CA LEU A 730 -8.96 30.89 25.41
C LEU A 730 -10.08 31.50 24.56
N MET A 731 -10.99 30.71 24.04
CA MET A 731 -12.11 31.21 23.24
C MET A 731 -13.15 31.91 24.13
N ALA A 732 -13.50 33.16 23.79
CA ALA A 732 -14.44 33.95 24.54
C ALA A 732 -15.85 33.31 24.59
N GLN A 733 -16.45 33.30 25.79
CA GLN A 733 -17.84 32.87 25.97
C GLN A 733 -18.78 34.09 26.02
N PRO A 734 -20.07 33.94 25.63
CA PRO A 734 -20.76 32.70 25.26
C PRO A 734 -20.57 32.34 23.80
N TYR A 735 -20.47 31.05 23.49
CA TYR A 735 -20.48 30.52 22.14
C TYR A 735 -21.57 29.45 21.94
N ASN A 736 -21.96 29.20 20.68
CA ASN A 736 -22.97 28.20 20.38
C ASN A 736 -22.38 26.77 20.45
N SER A 737 -22.54 26.14 21.61
CA SER A 737 -21.99 24.79 21.89
C SER A 737 -22.48 23.74 20.89
N GLY A 738 -23.75 23.80 20.46
CA GLY A 738 -24.27 22.87 19.46
C GLY A 738 -23.59 23.00 18.10
N GLN A 739 -23.20 24.21 17.71
CA GLN A 739 -22.48 24.46 16.45
C GLN A 739 -21.01 24.03 16.55
N VAL A 740 -20.40 24.18 17.72
CA VAL A 740 -19.04 23.72 18.01
C VAL A 740 -18.98 22.18 17.95
N LEU A 741 -19.86 21.49 18.68
CA LEU A 741 -19.94 20.03 18.67
C LEU A 741 -20.18 19.47 17.28
N ARG A 742 -21.08 20.10 16.53
CA ARG A 742 -21.34 19.73 15.15
C ARG A 742 -20.08 19.88 14.28
N SER A 743 -19.32 20.94 14.45
CA SER A 743 -18.07 21.15 13.73
C SER A 743 -17.03 20.09 14.07
N ILE A 744 -16.88 19.71 15.35
CA ILE A 744 -16.02 18.60 15.77
C ILE A 744 -16.44 17.28 15.10
N GLN A 745 -17.75 16.98 15.13
CA GLN A 745 -18.26 15.76 14.49
C GLN A 745 -17.99 15.72 12.98
N ILE A 746 -18.17 16.85 12.27
CA ILE A 746 -17.82 16.96 10.84
C ILE A 746 -16.32 16.77 10.63
N GLY A 747 -15.48 17.34 11.48
CA GLY A 747 -14.03 17.13 11.46
C GLY A 747 -13.67 15.65 11.54
N LEU A 748 -14.25 14.93 12.51
CA LEU A 748 -14.02 13.49 12.68
C LEU A 748 -14.53 12.67 11.48
N LEU A 749 -15.66 13.04 10.87
CA LEU A 749 -16.16 12.40 9.63
C LEU A 749 -15.21 12.61 8.45
N CYS A 750 -14.56 13.76 8.34
CA CYS A 750 -13.56 14.02 7.30
C CYS A 750 -12.28 13.18 7.47
N LEU A 751 -11.98 12.74 8.69
CA LEU A 751 -10.75 12.03 9.06
C LEU A 751 -10.86 10.51 9.02
N GLN A 752 -11.95 9.96 8.47
CA GLN A 752 -12.12 8.51 8.33
C GLN A 752 -10.97 7.88 7.56
N GLU A 753 -10.57 6.67 7.97
CA GLU A 753 -9.42 5.95 7.40
C GLU A 753 -9.58 5.73 5.90
N HIS A 754 -10.74 5.22 5.47
CA HIS A 754 -11.01 5.01 4.05
C HIS A 754 -11.56 6.27 3.39
N ALA A 755 -11.00 6.61 2.23
CA ALA A 755 -11.42 7.79 1.47
C ALA A 755 -12.91 7.76 1.09
N ALA A 756 -13.48 6.58 0.85
CA ALA A 756 -14.90 6.40 0.50
C ALA A 756 -15.84 6.83 1.64
N ASP A 757 -15.45 6.64 2.89
CA ASP A 757 -16.28 6.92 4.07
C ASP A 757 -16.29 8.41 4.45
N ARG A 758 -15.36 9.19 3.90
CA ARG A 758 -15.33 10.64 4.11
C ARG A 758 -16.43 11.32 3.29
N PRO A 759 -17.10 12.34 3.83
CA PRO A 759 -18.07 13.13 3.06
C PRO A 759 -17.39 13.84 1.88
N THR A 760 -18.18 14.34 0.92
CA THR A 760 -17.69 15.29 -0.10
C THR A 760 -17.68 16.71 0.48
N MET A 761 -16.97 17.65 -0.18
CA MET A 761 -17.02 19.05 0.27
C MET A 761 -18.42 19.67 0.14
N MET A 762 -19.23 19.20 -0.78
CA MET A 762 -20.65 19.60 -0.89
C MET A 762 -21.42 19.16 0.35
N ASP A 763 -21.25 17.87 0.75
CA ASP A 763 -21.90 17.35 1.97
C ASP A 763 -21.46 18.16 3.20
N ILE A 764 -20.17 18.50 3.31
CA ILE A 764 -19.61 19.28 4.42
C ILE A 764 -20.24 20.68 4.49
N VAL A 765 -20.35 21.37 3.37
CA VAL A 765 -20.98 22.71 3.33
C VAL A 765 -22.46 22.62 3.76
N LEU A 766 -23.17 21.58 3.31
CA LEU A 766 -24.56 21.33 3.73
C LEU A 766 -24.62 20.97 5.22
N MET A 767 -23.74 20.11 5.72
CA MET A 767 -23.66 19.73 7.12
C MET A 767 -23.35 20.93 8.03
N LEU A 768 -22.49 21.86 7.63
CA LEU A 768 -22.21 23.09 8.36
C LEU A 768 -23.41 24.07 8.36
N GLY A 769 -24.19 24.10 7.27
CA GLY A 769 -25.33 25.01 7.12
C GLY A 769 -26.67 24.47 7.63
N ASN A 770 -26.82 23.19 7.91
CA ASN A 770 -28.08 22.51 8.24
C ASN A 770 -28.08 21.96 9.67
N LYS A 771 -29.27 21.76 10.24
CA LYS A 771 -29.47 21.14 11.58
C LYS A 771 -29.80 19.64 11.52
N ALA A 772 -29.70 19.01 10.36
CA ALA A 772 -29.96 17.57 10.22
C ALA A 772 -28.99 16.74 11.08
N VAL A 773 -29.46 15.57 11.55
CA VAL A 773 -28.65 14.63 12.34
C VAL A 773 -27.50 14.13 11.48
N LEU A 774 -26.28 14.17 12.01
CA LEU A 774 -25.08 13.64 11.34
C LEU A 774 -24.88 12.16 11.70
N ALA A 775 -24.22 11.43 10.79
CA ALA A 775 -23.76 10.08 11.09
C ALA A 775 -22.76 10.08 12.25
N SER A 776 -22.76 9.03 13.05
CA SER A 776 -21.72 8.86 14.08
C SER A 776 -20.37 8.59 13.42
N PRO A 777 -19.30 9.35 13.79
CA PRO A 777 -17.98 9.09 13.25
C PRO A 777 -17.45 7.74 13.75
N THR A 778 -16.76 7.00 12.88
CA THR A 778 -15.96 5.83 13.24
C THR A 778 -14.54 6.26 13.60
N LYS A 779 -13.70 5.32 14.04
CA LYS A 779 -12.30 5.62 14.43
C LYS A 779 -11.55 6.31 13.29
N PRO A 780 -11.03 7.53 13.49
CA PRO A 780 -10.24 8.21 12.47
C PRO A 780 -8.90 7.53 12.17
N ALA A 781 -8.29 7.87 11.04
CA ALA A 781 -6.94 7.47 10.71
C ALA A 781 -5.91 8.05 11.70
N PHE A 782 -4.75 7.38 11.81
CA PHE A 782 -3.62 7.79 12.67
C PHE A 782 -3.91 7.85 14.18
N VAL A 783 -4.98 7.22 14.66
CA VAL A 783 -5.27 7.08 16.09
C VAL A 783 -4.55 5.86 16.64
N CYS A 784 -3.36 6.05 17.22
CA CYS A 784 -2.59 5.02 17.92
C CYS A 784 -2.67 5.27 19.44
N ASN A 785 -3.03 4.25 20.24
CA ASN A 785 -2.96 4.30 21.70
C ASN A 785 -1.58 3.82 22.16
N ARG A 786 -0.88 4.62 22.94
CA ARG A 786 0.29 4.18 23.70
C ARG A 786 -0.16 3.39 24.94
N SER A 787 -0.53 2.13 24.78
CA SER A 787 -0.58 1.20 25.91
C SER A 787 0.47 0.11 25.66
N GLY A 788 1.66 0.28 26.26
CA GLY A 788 2.70 -0.77 26.22
C GLY A 788 4.10 -0.18 26.10
N ASN A 789 4.83 -0.24 27.19
CA ASN A 789 6.28 -0.07 27.42
C ASN A 789 7.13 0.58 26.33
N ILE A 790 7.64 1.75 26.67
CA ILE A 790 8.75 2.43 26.00
C ILE A 790 10.03 1.59 26.24
N LEU A 791 10.39 0.75 25.30
CA LEU A 791 11.78 0.33 25.01
C LEU A 791 11.76 -0.26 23.58
N ASP A 792 12.63 0.29 22.70
CA ASP A 792 12.89 -0.07 21.31
C ASP A 792 12.11 0.73 20.25
N LEU A 793 12.54 1.98 20.07
CA LEU A 793 12.57 2.61 18.75
C LEU A 793 13.84 2.13 18.02
N PRO A 794 13.74 1.38 16.93
CA PRO A 794 14.92 1.15 16.08
C PRO A 794 15.28 2.49 15.45
N GLN A 795 16.53 2.92 15.67
CA GLN A 795 17.15 3.94 14.84
C GLN A 795 17.08 3.46 13.39
N ILE A 796 16.40 4.20 12.55
CA ILE A 796 16.38 3.99 11.10
C ILE A 796 17.74 4.44 10.56
N ALA A 797 18.69 3.51 10.54
CA ALA A 797 19.90 3.63 9.73
C ALA A 797 19.59 2.95 8.39
N GLY A 798 19.52 3.72 7.29
CA GLY A 798 19.41 3.23 5.93
C GLY A 798 18.05 3.43 5.28
N ALA A 799 17.53 4.64 5.26
CA ALA A 799 16.53 5.05 4.31
C ALA A 799 17.21 5.41 2.99
N SER A 800 16.94 4.66 1.93
CA SER A 800 17.23 5.10 0.57
C SER A 800 16.47 6.40 0.31
N GLU A 801 17.18 7.39 -0.23
CA GLU A 801 16.71 8.74 -0.55
C GLU A 801 15.46 8.72 -1.46
N ASN A 802 14.28 8.67 -0.84
CA ASN A 802 13.11 9.26 -1.43
C ASN A 802 13.02 10.66 -0.81
N GLU A 803 13.34 11.70 -1.61
CA GLU A 803 13.22 13.10 -1.19
C GLU A 803 11.80 13.41 -0.70
N VAL A 804 11.60 13.33 0.60
CA VAL A 804 10.46 13.95 1.28
C VAL A 804 10.87 15.38 1.58
N THR A 805 10.38 16.32 0.82
CA THR A 805 10.60 17.73 1.13
C THR A 805 9.70 18.13 2.30
N ILE A 806 10.24 18.09 3.51
CA ILE A 806 9.60 18.59 4.73
C ILE A 806 9.75 20.12 4.68
N THR A 807 8.65 20.85 4.56
CA THR A 807 8.65 22.30 4.78
C THR A 807 8.44 22.57 6.26
N ASP A 808 9.40 23.23 6.89
CA ASP A 808 9.26 23.71 8.27
C ASP A 808 8.06 24.65 8.42
N LEU A 809 7.36 24.50 9.55
CA LEU A 809 6.13 25.20 9.90
C LEU A 809 6.41 26.62 10.43
N GLU A 810 7.04 27.48 9.65
CA GLU A 810 7.06 28.91 9.98
C GLU A 810 5.92 29.64 9.27
N GLY A 811 5.12 30.37 10.05
CA GLY A 811 4.00 31.19 9.54
C GLY A 811 4.46 32.27 8.59
N ARG A 812 3.70 32.52 7.56
CA ARG A 812 3.90 33.60 6.58
C ARG A 812 3.37 34.92 7.09
#